data_00fa53578129f72e26ba7e978b9f8ae8
#
_entry.id   00fa53578129f72e26ba7e978b9f8ae8
#
_cell.length_a   1.000
_cell.length_b   1.000
_cell.length_c   1.000
_cell.angle_alpha   90.00
_cell.angle_beta   90.00
_cell.angle_gamma   90.00
#
_symmetry.space_group_name_H-M   'P 1'
#
loop_
_entity.id
_entity.type
_entity.pdbx_description
1 polymer ?
#
loop_
_entity_poly.entity_id
_entity_poly.type
_entity_poly.pdbx_seq_one_letter_code
_entity_poly.pdbx_strand_id
1 'polypeptide(L)'
;MYKNEMTWRIRVYGIVQGVGFRPTVSRHATNHGIYGTVCNKGPYVEIYAQGTKEQIDGFLNSLKEHPPKRAAVLKINTEDITADTTEQFEQFDIIESEKTKGEIFISQDIAICDECKAEMFDPKDRRYLHPFINCTCCGPRLTILDALPYDRERTSMKEFPMCPDCAKEYTDEKTRRYDAQPVCCNQCGPQVYLIGRPERGRAAITYTRRLIREGKIVAIKGIGGFHLCCDATNEEVVCRLRTLKNRPAKPFAVMAKDESVVKRECVVTPEQEAILTGHQKPILLLDRRSDGGLASSVAPNNPKVGVMLPYAPVQLLIFQYDDGIEMPDLLVMTSGNTSGAPICREDEEAVAELSHLCDAMLSHNRKIRIRADDTVMDFYRNEPYMIRRSRGYAPLPFMTKADWKGQVLAVGGELKNTFCIGVDNRFYPSPYVGDLEDLRTVKALQETIHRFQTLLEVKPQAVVCDLHPKYNSTVVAEELGYPVIRVQHHYAHILSCMTENDCHDPVIGVAFDGTGYGTDGTIWGGEILLADYGNFTRFGSITPFLQMGGDASAKEGWRIAVSMIYGYTKDRKRAWEIMETLGLCSEQESRVQFTMADRKINAVASTSAGRLFDAVSAILGIRRRSGFEGEASTALQFAAEAYEQQNLSNISQEQKENKDILLHETKERFVLNTQMLVQQITEAKMRGEDTGMLAYRFHQVLAEMITAACIKAKESSGRDKVALSGGVFQNRLLLRLTEERLLQEGFEVLRHRMIPPNDGGIAIGQAAYGMYQLQK
;
A
#
# COMPACT_ATOMS: atom_id res chain seq x y z
N MET A 1 31.20 33.09 -36.55
CA MET A 1 31.83 32.06 -35.69
C MET A 1 31.88 32.64 -34.26
N TYR A 2 31.00 32.20 -33.39
CA TYR A 2 31.01 32.58 -31.97
C TYR A 2 32.14 31.81 -31.30
N LYS A 3 33.19 32.50 -30.88
CA LYS A 3 34.46 31.96 -30.43
C LYS A 3 34.46 31.25 -29.05
N ASN A 4 33.30 31.02 -28.39
CA ASN A 4 33.19 30.47 -27.03
C ASN A 4 31.96 29.57 -26.83
N GLU A 5 31.41 28.93 -27.85
CA GLU A 5 30.31 28.01 -27.67
C GLU A 5 30.82 26.62 -27.34
N MET A 6 30.23 26.02 -26.31
CA MET A 6 30.51 24.66 -25.85
C MET A 6 29.26 23.78 -26.14
N THR A 7 29.48 22.49 -26.36
CA THR A 7 28.39 21.51 -26.47
C THR A 7 28.52 20.49 -25.38
N TRP A 8 27.49 20.40 -24.55
CA TRP A 8 27.46 19.45 -23.44
C TRP A 8 26.40 18.39 -23.67
N ARG A 9 26.76 17.14 -23.37
CA ARG A 9 25.82 16.03 -23.26
C ARG A 9 25.42 15.86 -21.81
N ILE A 10 24.12 16.00 -21.51
CA ILE A 10 23.56 15.95 -20.16
C ILE A 10 22.58 14.78 -20.10
N ARG A 11 22.76 13.87 -19.14
CA ARG A 11 21.87 12.75 -18.88
C ARG A 11 21.22 12.90 -17.53
N VAL A 12 19.88 12.95 -17.51
CA VAL A 12 19.09 13.15 -16.30
C VAL A 12 18.35 11.85 -15.97
N TYR A 13 18.59 11.34 -14.78
CA TYR A 13 18.02 10.08 -14.28
C TYR A 13 16.99 10.37 -13.18
N GLY A 14 15.98 9.50 -13.10
CA GLY A 14 14.92 9.58 -12.10
C GLY A 14 13.53 9.54 -12.69
N ILE A 15 12.56 10.11 -11.96
CA ILE A 15 11.18 10.25 -12.44
C ILE A 15 11.12 11.48 -13.35
N VAL A 16 11.58 11.30 -14.58
CA VAL A 16 11.74 12.37 -15.58
C VAL A 16 10.93 12.10 -16.85
N GLN A 17 10.17 11.00 -16.89
CA GLN A 17 9.26 10.69 -18.00
C GLN A 17 7.80 10.73 -17.53
N GLY A 18 6.91 11.17 -18.40
CA GLY A 18 5.48 11.28 -18.10
C GLY A 18 5.11 12.36 -17.06
N VAL A 19 6.05 13.24 -16.72
CA VAL A 19 5.88 14.31 -15.72
C VAL A 19 6.08 15.71 -16.30
N GLY A 20 6.15 15.84 -17.63
CA GLY A 20 6.38 17.11 -18.32
C GLY A 20 7.85 17.56 -18.30
N PHE A 21 8.80 16.63 -18.14
CA PHE A 21 10.22 16.98 -18.03
C PHE A 21 10.79 17.53 -19.33
N ARG A 22 10.59 16.85 -20.48
CA ARG A 22 11.04 17.34 -21.80
C ARG A 22 10.53 18.74 -22.14
N PRO A 23 9.21 19.05 -22.00
CA PRO A 23 8.70 20.42 -22.18
C PRO A 23 9.33 21.45 -21.23
N THR A 24 9.64 21.06 -20.00
CA THR A 24 10.30 21.96 -19.03
C THR A 24 11.76 22.22 -19.42
N VAL A 25 12.47 21.18 -19.84
CA VAL A 25 13.84 21.31 -20.37
C VAL A 25 13.87 22.27 -21.56
N SER A 26 12.97 22.12 -22.53
CA SER A 26 12.86 23.00 -23.71
C SER A 26 12.61 24.45 -23.29
N ARG A 27 11.69 24.73 -22.35
CA ARG A 27 11.46 26.08 -21.84
C ARG A 27 12.68 26.67 -21.10
N HIS A 28 13.37 25.88 -20.27
CA HIS A 28 14.59 26.32 -19.62
C HIS A 28 15.71 26.61 -20.63
N ALA A 29 15.87 25.76 -21.63
CA ALA A 29 16.83 25.98 -22.72
C ALA A 29 16.55 27.28 -23.45
N THR A 30 15.32 27.55 -23.87
CA THR A 30 14.89 28.80 -24.50
C THR A 30 15.17 30.01 -23.60
N ASN A 31 14.84 29.93 -22.31
CA ASN A 31 15.06 31.03 -21.36
C ASN A 31 16.54 31.37 -21.13
N HIS A 32 17.44 30.39 -21.27
CA HIS A 32 18.89 30.56 -21.12
C HIS A 32 19.61 30.72 -22.46
N GLY A 33 18.90 30.76 -23.60
CA GLY A 33 19.49 30.89 -24.92
C GLY A 33 20.37 29.69 -25.30
N ILE A 34 19.97 28.47 -24.85
CA ILE A 34 20.62 27.20 -25.20
C ILE A 34 19.98 26.66 -26.48
N TYR A 35 20.83 26.21 -27.39
CA TYR A 35 20.47 25.45 -28.57
C TYR A 35 20.71 23.96 -28.34
N GLY A 36 19.98 23.08 -29.03
CA GLY A 36 20.21 21.65 -28.88
C GLY A 36 18.98 20.79 -28.96
N THR A 37 19.01 19.65 -28.28
CA THR A 37 17.92 18.67 -28.32
C THR A 37 17.69 18.03 -26.95
N VAL A 38 16.45 17.56 -26.75
CA VAL A 38 16.10 16.69 -25.64
C VAL A 38 15.30 15.48 -26.10
N CYS A 39 15.68 14.28 -25.65
CA CYS A 39 14.93 13.07 -25.93
C CYS A 39 14.87 12.12 -24.74
N ASN A 40 13.86 11.23 -24.74
CA ASN A 40 13.81 10.08 -23.84
C ASN A 40 14.60 8.92 -24.43
N LYS A 41 15.53 8.39 -23.65
CA LYS A 41 16.33 7.20 -24.03
C LYS A 41 15.83 5.90 -23.38
N GLY A 42 14.68 5.93 -22.70
CA GLY A 42 14.17 4.82 -21.88
C GLY A 42 14.64 4.94 -20.42
N PRO A 43 15.92 4.78 -20.13
CA PRO A 43 16.40 4.86 -18.73
C PRO A 43 16.65 6.30 -18.23
N TYR A 44 16.87 7.26 -19.13
CA TYR A 44 17.15 8.65 -18.78
C TYR A 44 16.63 9.60 -19.85
N VAL A 45 16.62 10.87 -19.54
CA VAL A 45 16.45 11.95 -20.53
C VAL A 45 17.82 12.43 -20.93
N GLU A 46 18.13 12.42 -22.23
CA GLU A 46 19.36 12.93 -22.81
C GLU A 46 19.13 14.32 -23.41
N ILE A 47 20.04 15.22 -23.09
CA ILE A 47 20.00 16.61 -23.55
C ILE A 47 21.37 16.92 -24.18
N TYR A 48 21.33 17.45 -25.40
CA TYR A 48 22.45 18.14 -25.99
C TYR A 48 22.23 19.63 -25.80
N ALA A 49 23.16 20.31 -25.13
CA ALA A 49 23.06 21.73 -24.80
C ALA A 49 24.25 22.49 -25.37
N GLN A 50 23.99 23.40 -26.30
CA GLN A 50 25.01 24.24 -26.94
C GLN A 50 24.81 25.71 -26.56
N GLY A 51 25.87 26.35 -26.07
CA GLY A 51 25.87 27.75 -25.64
C GLY A 51 27.17 28.14 -24.95
N THR A 52 27.23 29.35 -24.37
CA THR A 52 28.35 29.74 -23.54
C THR A 52 28.37 28.98 -22.22
N LYS A 53 29.48 28.96 -21.53
CA LYS A 53 29.58 28.30 -20.23
C LYS A 53 28.57 28.85 -19.22
N GLU A 54 28.40 30.16 -19.15
CA GLU A 54 27.45 30.82 -18.25
C GLU A 54 25.99 30.42 -18.56
N GLN A 55 25.63 30.30 -19.84
CA GLN A 55 24.32 29.83 -20.26
C GLN A 55 24.08 28.40 -19.85
N ILE A 56 25.06 27.49 -20.09
CA ILE A 56 24.96 26.07 -19.71
C ILE A 56 24.88 25.91 -18.19
N ASP A 57 25.69 26.62 -17.40
CA ASP A 57 25.66 26.56 -15.95
C ASP A 57 24.30 27.07 -15.40
N GLY A 58 23.78 28.17 -15.93
CA GLY A 58 22.45 28.70 -15.59
C GLY A 58 21.32 27.70 -15.92
N PHE A 59 21.40 27.07 -17.09
CA PHE A 59 20.47 26.05 -17.51
C PHE A 59 20.50 24.82 -16.59
N LEU A 60 21.69 24.30 -16.25
CA LEU A 60 21.87 23.18 -15.33
C LEU A 60 21.30 23.47 -13.93
N ASN A 61 21.54 24.69 -13.43
CA ASN A 61 20.97 25.13 -12.15
C ASN A 61 19.44 25.15 -12.22
N SER A 62 18.86 25.66 -13.30
CA SER A 62 17.40 25.65 -13.49
C SER A 62 16.82 24.26 -13.54
N LEU A 63 17.50 23.29 -14.16
CA LEU A 63 17.07 21.88 -14.16
C LEU A 63 17.09 21.24 -12.76
N LYS A 64 18.01 21.67 -11.87
CA LYS A 64 18.11 21.16 -10.49
C LYS A 64 17.11 21.81 -9.55
N GLU A 65 16.98 23.15 -9.62
CA GLU A 65 16.21 23.94 -8.66
C GLU A 65 14.72 24.06 -9.05
N HIS A 66 14.42 24.00 -10.35
CA HIS A 66 13.08 24.20 -10.90
C HIS A 66 12.62 23.07 -11.81
N PRO A 67 12.75 21.77 -11.40
CA PRO A 67 12.17 20.67 -12.16
C PRO A 67 10.64 20.78 -12.15
N PRO A 68 9.93 20.09 -13.06
CA PRO A 68 8.47 20.00 -12.97
C PRO A 68 8.06 19.50 -11.58
N LYS A 69 7.00 20.06 -11.01
CA LYS A 69 6.48 19.75 -9.64
C LYS A 69 6.41 18.24 -9.29
N ARG A 70 6.41 17.36 -10.30
CA ARG A 70 6.23 15.92 -10.16
C ARG A 70 7.40 15.08 -10.66
N ALA A 71 8.44 15.75 -11.12
CA ALA A 71 9.71 15.10 -11.44
C ALA A 71 10.51 14.89 -10.15
N ALA A 72 11.23 13.78 -10.11
CA ALA A 72 12.28 13.54 -9.12
C ALA A 72 13.58 13.30 -9.88
N VAL A 73 14.43 14.32 -9.93
CA VAL A 73 15.77 14.22 -10.49
C VAL A 73 16.66 13.57 -9.45
N LEU A 74 17.08 12.33 -9.70
CA LEU A 74 17.93 11.56 -8.77
C LEU A 74 19.41 11.75 -9.06
N LYS A 75 19.77 11.93 -10.35
CA LYS A 75 21.16 12.08 -10.78
C LYS A 75 21.23 12.86 -12.08
N ILE A 76 22.23 13.73 -12.22
CA ILE A 76 22.58 14.39 -13.47
C ILE A 76 24.04 14.09 -13.78
N ASN A 77 24.29 13.49 -14.93
CA ASN A 77 25.64 13.31 -15.49
C ASN A 77 25.83 14.34 -16.58
N THR A 78 26.96 15.00 -16.58
CA THR A 78 27.35 16.00 -17.59
C THR A 78 28.68 15.62 -18.23
N GLU A 79 28.79 15.82 -19.52
CA GLU A 79 29.99 15.51 -20.29
C GLU A 79 30.19 16.63 -21.32
N ASP A 80 31.35 17.27 -21.31
CA ASP A 80 31.73 18.22 -22.33
C ASP A 80 32.20 17.46 -23.60
N ILE A 81 31.46 17.63 -24.67
CA ILE A 81 31.71 16.97 -25.96
C ILE A 81 32.06 17.97 -27.05
N THR A 82 32.45 19.17 -26.69
CA THR A 82 32.76 20.26 -27.65
C THR A 82 33.84 19.85 -28.65
N ALA A 83 34.81 19.06 -28.24
CA ALA A 83 35.86 18.54 -29.10
C ALA A 83 35.44 17.34 -29.96
N ASP A 84 34.38 16.65 -29.56
CA ASP A 84 33.95 15.37 -30.13
C ASP A 84 32.77 15.52 -31.10
N THR A 85 32.18 16.73 -31.21
CA THR A 85 31.04 16.98 -32.08
C THR A 85 31.28 18.16 -33.05
N THR A 86 30.82 17.99 -34.27
CA THR A 86 30.72 19.06 -35.29
C THR A 86 29.29 19.51 -35.49
N GLU A 87 28.34 18.95 -34.72
CA GLU A 87 26.92 19.25 -34.83
C GLU A 87 26.63 20.65 -34.32
N GLN A 88 25.90 21.43 -35.12
CA GLN A 88 25.42 22.76 -34.74
C GLN A 88 23.91 22.79 -34.74
N PHE A 89 23.32 23.32 -33.68
CA PHE A 89 21.88 23.41 -33.50
C PHE A 89 21.40 24.83 -33.79
N GLU A 90 20.30 24.97 -34.53
CA GLU A 90 19.71 26.26 -34.87
C GLU A 90 18.65 26.70 -33.83
N GLN A 91 18.05 25.72 -33.12
CA GLN A 91 17.04 25.90 -32.09
C GLN A 91 17.15 24.79 -31.04
N PHE A 92 16.26 24.80 -30.04
CA PHE A 92 16.17 23.72 -29.07
C PHE A 92 14.92 22.86 -29.33
N ASP A 93 15.11 21.59 -29.70
CA ASP A 93 14.03 20.71 -30.13
C ASP A 93 13.81 19.53 -29.18
N ILE A 94 12.56 19.11 -29.01
CA ILE A 94 12.23 17.79 -28.49
C ILE A 94 12.22 16.81 -29.65
N ILE A 95 13.19 15.90 -29.66
CA ILE A 95 13.29 14.88 -30.71
C ILE A 95 12.64 13.55 -30.29
N GLU A 96 12.42 12.68 -31.28
CA GLU A 96 11.82 11.36 -31.05
C GLU A 96 12.58 10.57 -29.99
N SER A 97 11.81 9.83 -29.16
CA SER A 97 12.37 8.99 -28.13
C SER A 97 13.12 7.81 -28.72
N GLU A 98 14.31 7.57 -28.23
CA GLU A 98 15.13 6.43 -28.60
C GLU A 98 15.22 5.43 -27.47
N LYS A 99 15.38 4.15 -27.82
CA LYS A 99 15.50 3.08 -26.82
C LYS A 99 16.95 2.70 -26.61
N THR A 100 17.48 2.99 -25.41
CA THR A 100 18.82 2.56 -24.98
C THR A 100 18.72 1.63 -23.78
N LYS A 101 19.75 0.82 -23.51
CA LYS A 101 19.85 0.04 -22.26
C LYS A 101 20.24 0.94 -21.09
N GLY A 102 19.65 0.70 -19.92
CA GLY A 102 20.03 1.44 -18.70
C GLY A 102 18.97 1.39 -17.61
N GLU A 103 19.08 2.30 -16.66
CA GLU A 103 18.21 2.38 -15.48
C GLU A 103 16.82 2.89 -15.85
N ILE A 104 15.78 2.07 -15.67
CA ILE A 104 14.40 2.38 -16.05
C ILE A 104 13.61 2.90 -14.85
N PHE A 105 12.92 4.03 -15.03
CA PHE A 105 11.98 4.58 -14.04
C PHE A 105 10.59 4.73 -14.67
N ILE A 106 9.60 4.06 -14.11
CA ILE A 106 8.21 4.12 -14.56
C ILE A 106 7.45 5.11 -13.67
N SER A 107 6.78 6.07 -14.30
CA SER A 107 5.95 7.04 -13.59
C SER A 107 4.64 6.40 -13.10
N GLN A 108 4.24 6.75 -11.88
CA GLN A 108 2.93 6.38 -11.32
C GLN A 108 1.79 7.18 -11.97
N ASP A 109 0.56 6.68 -11.81
CA ASP A 109 -0.64 7.44 -12.17
C ASP A 109 -0.79 8.66 -11.27
N ILE A 110 -1.16 9.79 -11.85
CA ILE A 110 -1.17 11.10 -11.22
C ILE A 110 -2.61 11.66 -11.22
N ALA A 111 -3.08 12.15 -10.09
CA ALA A 111 -4.39 12.78 -9.99
C ALA A 111 -4.47 14.03 -10.88
N ILE A 112 -5.69 14.37 -11.32
CA ILE A 112 -5.97 15.58 -12.08
C ILE A 112 -5.41 16.81 -11.36
N CYS A 113 -4.76 17.72 -12.09
CA CYS A 113 -4.25 18.99 -11.56
C CYS A 113 -5.33 20.06 -11.53
N ASP A 114 -5.09 21.12 -10.75
CA ASP A 114 -6.08 22.19 -10.53
C ASP A 114 -6.39 22.95 -11.83
N GLU A 115 -5.40 23.15 -12.69
CA GLU A 115 -5.59 23.80 -13.97
C GLU A 115 -6.49 22.97 -14.92
N CYS A 116 -6.28 21.64 -14.99
CA CYS A 116 -7.17 20.78 -15.77
C CYS A 116 -8.57 20.69 -15.14
N LYS A 117 -8.66 20.75 -13.81
CA LYS A 117 -9.95 20.84 -13.11
C LYS A 117 -10.67 22.15 -13.43
N ALA A 118 -9.97 23.29 -13.44
CA ALA A 118 -10.53 24.58 -13.80
C ALA A 118 -11.06 24.58 -15.25
N GLU A 119 -10.25 24.15 -16.22
CA GLU A 119 -10.67 24.01 -17.62
C GLU A 119 -11.88 23.09 -17.80
N MET A 120 -11.92 21.97 -17.05
CA MET A 120 -13.03 21.02 -17.13
C MET A 120 -14.38 21.63 -16.70
N PHE A 121 -14.38 22.61 -15.81
CA PHE A 121 -15.58 23.30 -15.35
C PHE A 121 -15.81 24.67 -15.97
N ASP A 122 -14.94 25.14 -16.87
CA ASP A 122 -15.15 26.35 -17.64
C ASP A 122 -16.03 26.07 -18.88
N PRO A 123 -17.28 26.61 -18.96
CA PRO A 123 -18.16 26.40 -20.12
C PRO A 123 -17.57 26.92 -21.44
N LYS A 124 -16.55 27.79 -21.40
CA LYS A 124 -15.89 28.33 -22.59
C LYS A 124 -14.74 27.45 -23.08
N ASP A 125 -14.25 26.52 -22.24
CA ASP A 125 -13.17 25.63 -22.62
C ASP A 125 -13.67 24.50 -23.51
N ARG A 126 -12.90 24.15 -24.54
CA ARG A 126 -13.23 23.04 -25.47
C ARG A 126 -13.28 21.67 -24.78
N ARG A 127 -12.73 21.52 -23.57
CA ARG A 127 -12.77 20.32 -22.73
C ARG A 127 -13.79 20.44 -21.60
N TYR A 128 -14.74 21.37 -21.70
CA TYR A 128 -15.82 21.48 -20.75
C TYR A 128 -16.49 20.11 -20.51
N LEU A 129 -16.52 19.69 -19.26
CA LEU A 129 -17.07 18.40 -18.80
C LEU A 129 -16.45 17.18 -19.50
N HIS A 130 -15.17 17.25 -19.90
CA HIS A 130 -14.48 16.12 -20.53
C HIS A 130 -13.97 15.10 -19.50
N PRO A 131 -14.48 13.83 -19.50
CA PRO A 131 -14.16 12.83 -18.46
C PRO A 131 -12.73 12.28 -18.52
N PHE A 132 -11.92 12.69 -19.51
CA PHE A 132 -10.53 12.25 -19.70
C PHE A 132 -9.56 13.42 -19.85
N ILE A 133 -9.94 14.61 -19.39
CA ILE A 133 -9.06 15.77 -19.45
C ILE A 133 -7.76 15.53 -18.70
N ASN A 134 -6.65 15.94 -19.29
CA ASN A 134 -5.31 15.82 -18.71
C ASN A 134 -4.34 16.83 -19.36
N CYS A 135 -3.13 16.90 -18.83
CA CYS A 135 -1.99 17.61 -19.41
C CYS A 135 -0.69 16.83 -19.16
N THR A 136 0.47 17.41 -19.45
CA THR A 136 1.77 16.77 -19.17
C THR A 136 1.97 16.45 -17.69
N CYS A 137 1.32 17.18 -16.77
CA CYS A 137 1.51 17.05 -15.33
C CYS A 137 0.51 16.12 -14.63
N CYS A 138 -0.54 15.61 -15.28
CA CYS A 138 -1.59 14.83 -14.63
C CYS A 138 -2.16 13.73 -15.54
N GLY A 139 -2.93 12.82 -14.96
CA GLY A 139 -3.60 11.72 -15.66
C GLY A 139 -2.87 10.38 -15.52
N PRO A 140 -3.35 9.35 -16.22
CA PRO A 140 -2.82 8.00 -16.15
C PRO A 140 -1.41 7.88 -16.76
N ARG A 141 -0.62 6.95 -16.22
CA ARG A 141 0.73 6.59 -16.66
C ARG A 141 0.87 5.07 -16.70
N LEU A 142 1.15 4.46 -15.52
CA LEU A 142 1.33 3.02 -15.37
C LEU A 142 0.14 2.23 -15.91
N THR A 143 -1.07 2.64 -15.56
CA THR A 143 -2.30 1.90 -15.90
C THR A 143 -2.63 1.85 -17.39
N ILE A 144 -2.02 2.71 -18.21
CA ILE A 144 -2.23 2.74 -19.67
C ILE A 144 -0.99 2.32 -20.47
N LEU A 145 0.13 2.00 -19.82
CA LEU A 145 1.42 1.79 -20.48
C LEU A 145 1.55 0.37 -21.05
N ASP A 146 1.93 0.27 -22.32
CA ASP A 146 2.24 -0.98 -23.03
C ASP A 146 3.75 -1.27 -23.02
N ALA A 147 4.59 -0.26 -23.25
CA ALA A 147 6.05 -0.35 -23.30
C ALA A 147 6.70 1.02 -23.04
N LEU A 148 8.02 1.02 -22.82
CA LEU A 148 8.84 2.23 -22.73
C LEU A 148 9.61 2.48 -24.05
N PRO A 149 10.04 3.71 -24.34
CA PRO A 149 9.77 4.97 -23.61
C PRO A 149 8.30 5.36 -23.58
N TYR A 150 7.90 6.24 -22.64
CA TYR A 150 6.53 6.69 -22.47
C TYR A 150 6.13 7.66 -23.60
N ASP A 151 5.63 7.09 -24.70
CA ASP A 151 5.10 7.79 -25.86
C ASP A 151 3.70 7.27 -26.19
N ARG A 152 2.87 8.10 -26.87
CA ARG A 152 1.45 7.80 -27.12
C ARG A 152 1.23 6.43 -27.80
N GLU A 153 2.05 6.08 -28.77
CA GLU A 153 1.97 4.81 -29.52
C GLU A 153 2.23 3.59 -28.64
N ARG A 154 2.88 3.80 -27.49
CA ARG A 154 3.19 2.76 -26.49
C ARG A 154 2.26 2.79 -25.30
N THR A 155 1.09 3.41 -25.44
CA THR A 155 0.02 3.44 -24.45
C THR A 155 -1.31 3.02 -25.06
N SER A 156 -2.32 2.75 -24.23
CA SER A 156 -3.68 2.50 -24.70
C SER A 156 -4.31 3.72 -25.43
N MET A 157 -3.68 4.90 -25.39
CA MET A 157 -4.13 6.09 -26.11
C MET A 157 -3.83 6.05 -27.61
N LYS A 158 -3.01 5.12 -28.11
CA LYS A 158 -2.81 4.87 -29.56
C LYS A 158 -4.12 4.56 -30.29
N GLU A 159 -5.11 4.02 -29.59
CA GLU A 159 -6.43 3.71 -30.16
C GLU A 159 -7.30 4.97 -30.38
N PHE A 160 -6.84 6.15 -29.94
CA PHE A 160 -7.57 7.42 -30.01
C PHE A 160 -6.72 8.48 -30.77
N PRO A 161 -6.77 8.51 -32.13
CA PRO A 161 -6.07 9.50 -32.93
C PRO A 161 -6.48 10.93 -32.53
N MET A 162 -5.51 11.83 -32.42
CA MET A 162 -5.78 13.21 -32.05
C MET A 162 -6.52 13.96 -33.16
N CYS A 163 -7.51 14.76 -32.80
CA CYS A 163 -8.09 15.74 -33.73
C CYS A 163 -7.06 16.86 -34.02
N PRO A 164 -7.26 17.67 -35.10
CA PRO A 164 -6.30 18.72 -35.47
C PRO A 164 -5.97 19.70 -34.36
N ASP A 165 -6.96 20.08 -33.52
CA ASP A 165 -6.74 20.99 -32.40
C ASP A 165 -5.89 20.34 -31.28
N CYS A 166 -6.15 19.07 -30.95
CA CYS A 166 -5.33 18.37 -29.97
C CYS A 166 -3.92 18.12 -30.49
N ALA A 167 -3.75 17.83 -31.77
CA ALA A 167 -2.45 17.69 -32.41
C ALA A 167 -1.67 19.01 -32.37
N LYS A 168 -2.33 20.14 -32.65
CA LYS A 168 -1.71 21.47 -32.54
C LYS A 168 -1.23 21.76 -31.13
N GLU A 169 -2.07 21.52 -30.09
CA GLU A 169 -1.66 21.70 -28.70
C GLU A 169 -0.52 20.73 -28.30
N TYR A 170 -0.49 19.54 -28.85
CA TYR A 170 0.53 18.52 -28.58
C TYR A 170 1.90 18.94 -29.14
N THR A 171 1.94 19.65 -30.28
CA THR A 171 3.17 20.08 -30.96
C THR A 171 3.60 21.51 -30.60
N ASP A 172 2.74 22.32 -29.98
CA ASP A 172 3.06 23.71 -29.60
C ASP A 172 3.66 23.75 -28.18
N GLU A 173 4.94 24.07 -28.09
CA GLU A 173 5.72 24.15 -26.84
C GLU A 173 5.16 25.17 -25.82
N LYS A 174 4.37 26.15 -26.27
CA LYS A 174 3.75 27.16 -25.41
C LYS A 174 2.53 26.64 -24.66
N THR A 175 2.00 25.48 -25.05
CA THR A 175 0.81 24.93 -24.42
C THR A 175 1.16 24.03 -23.22
N ARG A 176 0.23 23.89 -22.27
CA ARG A 176 0.34 22.94 -21.15
C ARG A 176 0.22 21.47 -21.60
N ARG A 177 -0.13 21.23 -22.85
CA ARG A 177 -0.31 19.91 -23.45
C ARG A 177 0.76 19.53 -24.44
N TYR A 178 1.78 20.39 -24.56
CA TYR A 178 2.96 20.06 -25.35
C TYR A 178 3.52 18.71 -24.88
N ASP A 179 3.64 17.77 -25.81
CA ASP A 179 4.15 16.41 -25.56
C ASP A 179 3.36 15.62 -24.46
N ALA A 180 2.08 15.96 -24.24
CA ALA A 180 1.23 15.25 -23.29
C ALA A 180 0.64 13.97 -23.91
N GLN A 181 1.25 12.82 -23.68
CA GLN A 181 0.92 11.56 -24.33
C GLN A 181 -0.57 11.16 -24.23
N PRO A 182 -1.29 11.37 -23.09
CA PRO A 182 -2.71 11.02 -23.00
C PRO A 182 -3.66 12.13 -23.49
N VAL A 183 -3.16 13.24 -24.11
CA VAL A 183 -3.99 14.37 -24.54
C VAL A 183 -5.15 13.95 -25.44
N CYS A 184 -6.34 14.50 -25.16
CA CYS A 184 -7.56 14.29 -25.90
C CYS A 184 -8.62 15.35 -25.56
N CYS A 185 -9.75 15.33 -26.25
CA CYS A 185 -10.92 16.14 -25.99
C CYS A 185 -12.21 15.35 -26.23
N ASN A 186 -13.38 15.98 -26.05
CA ASN A 186 -14.67 15.34 -26.25
C ASN A 186 -14.87 14.76 -27.68
N GLN A 187 -14.13 15.27 -28.68
CA GLN A 187 -14.21 14.80 -30.06
C GLN A 187 -13.34 13.57 -30.33
N CYS A 188 -12.11 13.54 -29.83
CA CYS A 188 -11.11 12.54 -30.20
C CYS A 188 -10.73 11.58 -29.05
N GLY A 189 -11.23 11.82 -27.84
CA GLY A 189 -10.88 11.02 -26.67
C GLY A 189 -11.76 9.81 -26.44
N PRO A 190 -11.45 9.05 -25.40
CA PRO A 190 -12.29 7.97 -24.93
C PRO A 190 -13.69 8.49 -24.55
N GLN A 191 -14.66 7.59 -24.58
CA GLN A 191 -16.05 7.90 -24.23
C GLN A 191 -16.52 7.07 -23.05
N VAL A 192 -17.34 7.66 -22.18
CA VAL A 192 -18.09 6.95 -21.14
C VAL A 192 -19.41 6.45 -21.67
N TYR A 193 -19.87 5.31 -21.16
CA TYR A 193 -21.16 4.70 -21.50
C TYR A 193 -21.68 3.80 -20.40
N LEU A 194 -22.97 3.54 -20.39
CA LEU A 194 -23.57 2.53 -19.54
C LEU A 194 -23.55 1.16 -20.23
N ILE A 195 -23.01 0.15 -19.55
CA ILE A 195 -22.98 -1.23 -20.05
C ILE A 195 -24.43 -1.75 -20.17
N GLY A 196 -24.75 -2.36 -21.34
CA GLY A 196 -26.07 -2.91 -21.61
C GLY A 196 -27.18 -1.88 -21.83
N ARG A 197 -26.83 -0.57 -21.96
CA ARG A 197 -27.78 0.52 -22.17
C ARG A 197 -27.35 1.44 -23.32
N PRO A 198 -28.28 2.23 -23.91
CA PRO A 198 -27.96 3.13 -25.01
C PRO A 198 -27.22 4.41 -24.59
N GLU A 199 -27.29 4.81 -23.32
CA GLU A 199 -26.75 6.07 -22.82
C GLU A 199 -25.24 6.13 -22.98
N ARG A 200 -24.74 7.22 -23.62
CA ARG A 200 -23.34 7.51 -23.90
C ARG A 200 -23.00 8.94 -23.50
N GLY A 201 -21.73 9.22 -23.22
CA GLY A 201 -21.24 10.55 -22.96
C GLY A 201 -22.00 11.24 -21.81
N ARG A 202 -22.53 12.43 -22.09
CA ARG A 202 -23.28 13.25 -21.11
C ARG A 202 -24.50 12.52 -20.55
N ALA A 203 -25.26 11.84 -21.37
CA ALA A 203 -26.44 11.08 -20.94
C ALA A 203 -26.09 9.95 -19.96
N ALA A 204 -24.94 9.27 -20.16
CA ALA A 204 -24.48 8.23 -19.26
C ALA A 204 -24.08 8.79 -17.87
N ILE A 205 -23.41 9.93 -17.82
CA ILE A 205 -23.05 10.59 -16.56
C ILE A 205 -24.30 11.05 -15.81
N THR A 206 -25.22 11.77 -16.48
CA THR A 206 -26.48 12.23 -15.88
C THR A 206 -27.31 11.08 -15.36
N TYR A 207 -27.41 9.97 -16.11
CA TYR A 207 -28.14 8.78 -15.68
C TYR A 207 -27.51 8.14 -14.43
N THR A 208 -26.19 8.03 -14.40
CA THR A 208 -25.44 7.53 -13.25
C THR A 208 -25.70 8.37 -12.00
N ARG A 209 -25.60 9.70 -12.12
CA ARG A 209 -25.85 10.66 -11.03
C ARG A 209 -27.27 10.54 -10.49
N ARG A 210 -28.26 10.41 -11.37
CA ARG A 210 -29.67 10.18 -10.99
C ARG A 210 -29.83 8.90 -10.18
N LEU A 211 -29.25 7.78 -10.64
CA LEU A 211 -29.32 6.52 -9.92
C LEU A 211 -28.71 6.61 -8.52
N ILE A 212 -27.54 7.24 -8.38
CA ILE A 212 -26.91 7.43 -7.06
C ILE A 212 -27.82 8.26 -6.14
N ARG A 213 -28.40 9.35 -6.68
CA ARG A 213 -29.34 10.21 -5.93
C ARG A 213 -30.62 9.47 -5.51
N GLU A 214 -31.07 8.48 -6.28
CA GLU A 214 -32.17 7.60 -5.99
C GLU A 214 -31.85 6.45 -5.02
N GLY A 215 -30.65 6.44 -4.41
CA GLY A 215 -30.21 5.40 -3.48
C GLY A 215 -29.84 4.08 -4.17
N LYS A 216 -29.37 4.14 -5.42
CA LYS A 216 -28.89 2.97 -6.16
C LYS A 216 -27.36 2.81 -6.01
N ILE A 217 -26.90 1.59 -6.26
CA ILE A 217 -25.47 1.25 -6.30
C ILE A 217 -25.03 1.23 -7.76
N VAL A 218 -23.96 1.95 -8.10
CA VAL A 218 -23.44 1.99 -9.48
C VAL A 218 -21.96 1.56 -9.47
N ALA A 219 -21.57 0.69 -10.40
CA ALA A 219 -20.18 0.42 -10.67
C ALA A 219 -19.61 1.49 -11.62
N ILE A 220 -18.48 2.10 -11.29
CA ILE A 220 -17.84 3.18 -12.07
C ILE A 220 -16.42 2.78 -12.41
N LYS A 221 -16.09 2.73 -13.71
CA LYS A 221 -14.71 2.45 -14.19
C LYS A 221 -13.83 3.67 -13.97
N GLY A 222 -12.80 3.52 -13.13
CA GLY A 222 -11.81 4.54 -12.81
C GLY A 222 -10.53 4.41 -13.63
N ILE A 223 -9.39 4.82 -13.05
CA ILE A 223 -8.07 4.71 -13.68
C ILE A 223 -7.53 3.28 -13.62
N GLY A 224 -7.66 2.60 -12.47
CA GLY A 224 -7.06 1.28 -12.21
C GLY A 224 -8.04 0.10 -12.23
N GLY A 225 -9.33 0.36 -12.35
CA GLY A 225 -10.40 -0.64 -12.31
C GLY A 225 -11.76 -0.02 -11.99
N PHE A 226 -12.76 -0.88 -11.75
CA PHE A 226 -14.10 -0.46 -11.35
C PHE A 226 -14.20 -0.24 -9.85
N HIS A 227 -15.05 0.70 -9.45
CA HIS A 227 -15.45 0.93 -8.06
C HIS A 227 -16.96 0.80 -7.93
N LEU A 228 -17.45 0.22 -6.82
CA LEU A 228 -18.84 0.30 -6.42
C LEU A 228 -19.09 1.60 -5.67
N CYS A 229 -20.06 2.37 -6.13
CA CYS A 229 -20.36 3.70 -5.65
C CYS A 229 -21.83 3.80 -5.22
N CYS A 230 -22.09 4.42 -4.08
CA CYS A 230 -23.42 4.82 -3.61
C CYS A 230 -23.31 6.00 -2.63
N ASP A 231 -24.44 6.59 -2.25
CA ASP A 231 -24.50 7.65 -1.24
C ASP A 231 -24.01 7.15 0.12
N ALA A 232 -22.92 7.73 0.64
CA ALA A 232 -22.32 7.35 1.91
C ALA A 232 -23.08 7.89 3.15
N THR A 233 -24.06 8.77 2.94
CA THR A 233 -24.92 9.32 4.01
C THR A 233 -26.22 8.54 4.16
N ASN A 234 -26.55 7.68 3.20
CA ASN A 234 -27.77 6.88 3.18
C ASN A 234 -27.53 5.50 3.80
N GLU A 235 -27.98 5.32 5.04
CA GLU A 235 -27.81 4.08 5.80
C GLU A 235 -28.38 2.85 5.08
N GLU A 236 -29.54 2.97 4.43
CA GLU A 236 -30.23 1.86 3.76
C GLU A 236 -29.38 1.32 2.58
N VAL A 237 -28.89 2.21 1.72
CA VAL A 237 -28.08 1.77 0.56
C VAL A 237 -26.71 1.25 0.98
N VAL A 238 -26.10 1.80 2.03
CA VAL A 238 -24.84 1.28 2.57
C VAL A 238 -25.04 -0.11 3.16
N CYS A 239 -26.11 -0.36 3.93
CA CYS A 239 -26.46 -1.69 4.43
C CYS A 239 -26.73 -2.67 3.28
N ARG A 240 -27.44 -2.24 2.22
CA ARG A 240 -27.66 -3.05 1.02
C ARG A 240 -26.34 -3.45 0.36
N LEU A 241 -25.42 -2.50 0.19
CA LEU A 241 -24.09 -2.78 -0.38
C LEU A 241 -23.31 -3.79 0.47
N ARG A 242 -23.37 -3.70 1.82
CA ARG A 242 -22.78 -4.66 2.74
C ARG A 242 -23.30 -6.07 2.51
N THR A 243 -24.60 -6.19 2.42
CA THR A 243 -25.28 -7.48 2.18
C THR A 243 -24.85 -8.07 0.84
N LEU A 244 -24.92 -7.30 -0.24
CA LEU A 244 -24.54 -7.74 -1.57
C LEU A 244 -23.07 -8.16 -1.68
N LYS A 245 -22.15 -7.40 -1.06
CA LYS A 245 -20.71 -7.74 -1.03
C LYS A 245 -20.33 -8.81 0.00
N ASN A 246 -21.29 -9.33 0.77
CA ASN A 246 -21.00 -10.22 1.91
C ASN A 246 -19.87 -9.65 2.80
N ARG A 247 -19.98 -8.37 3.15
CA ARG A 247 -18.96 -7.63 3.90
C ARG A 247 -19.59 -6.96 5.13
N PRO A 248 -19.89 -7.75 6.20
CA PRO A 248 -20.70 -7.28 7.32
C PRO A 248 -20.05 -6.16 8.15
N ALA A 249 -18.75 -6.17 8.35
CA ALA A 249 -18.09 -5.27 9.30
C ALA A 249 -16.89 -4.49 8.71
N LYS A 250 -16.15 -5.05 7.73
CA LYS A 250 -14.96 -4.38 7.18
C LYS A 250 -15.33 -2.98 6.64
N PRO A 251 -14.67 -1.88 7.07
CA PRO A 251 -15.00 -0.51 6.66
C PRO A 251 -14.99 -0.31 5.14
N PHE A 252 -15.87 0.53 4.64
CA PHE A 252 -15.80 1.07 3.29
C PHE A 252 -15.00 2.35 3.26
N ALA A 253 -14.25 2.55 2.18
CA ALA A 253 -13.67 3.85 1.88
C ALA A 253 -14.75 4.79 1.31
N VAL A 254 -14.64 6.06 1.65
CA VAL A 254 -15.50 7.11 1.10
C VAL A 254 -14.69 8.10 0.28
N MET A 255 -15.29 8.63 -0.75
CA MET A 255 -14.79 9.75 -1.52
C MET A 255 -15.58 10.99 -1.11
N ALA A 256 -14.89 12.00 -0.61
CA ALA A 256 -15.47 13.30 -0.29
C ALA A 256 -15.35 14.22 -1.51
N LYS A 257 -16.36 15.06 -1.76
CA LYS A 257 -16.38 16.01 -2.86
C LYS A 257 -15.15 16.91 -2.90
N ASP A 258 -14.74 17.41 -1.76
CA ASP A 258 -13.61 18.29 -1.57
C ASP A 258 -13.07 18.22 -0.13
N GLU A 259 -11.99 18.96 0.13
CA GLU A 259 -11.32 19.03 1.42
C GLU A 259 -12.22 19.58 2.54
N SER A 260 -13.09 20.54 2.24
CA SER A 260 -14.00 21.15 3.25
C SER A 260 -14.97 20.10 3.81
N VAL A 261 -15.45 19.20 2.96
CA VAL A 261 -16.28 18.06 3.35
C VAL A 261 -15.49 17.09 4.23
N VAL A 262 -14.22 16.81 3.91
CA VAL A 262 -13.39 15.94 4.78
C VAL A 262 -13.22 16.56 6.17
N LYS A 263 -12.93 17.85 6.27
CA LYS A 263 -12.78 18.57 7.56
C LYS A 263 -14.09 18.64 8.37
N ARG A 264 -15.24 18.58 7.69
CA ARG A 264 -16.55 18.49 8.35
C ARG A 264 -16.74 17.11 9.01
N GLU A 265 -16.32 16.03 8.34
CA GLU A 265 -16.55 14.65 8.76
C GLU A 265 -15.45 14.08 9.67
N CYS A 266 -14.22 14.58 9.55
CA CYS A 266 -13.03 14.02 10.16
C CYS A 266 -12.14 15.09 10.78
N VAL A 267 -11.31 14.65 11.74
CA VAL A 267 -10.18 15.44 12.23
C VAL A 267 -9.03 15.26 11.24
N VAL A 268 -8.47 16.38 10.77
CA VAL A 268 -7.40 16.39 9.76
C VAL A 268 -6.25 17.27 10.23
N THR A 269 -5.04 16.71 10.29
CA THR A 269 -3.82 17.50 10.57
C THR A 269 -3.26 18.12 9.28
N PRO A 270 -2.37 19.15 9.37
CA PRO A 270 -1.76 19.74 8.19
C PRO A 270 -0.98 18.73 7.32
N GLU A 271 -0.31 17.76 7.95
CA GLU A 271 0.45 16.73 7.24
C GLU A 271 -0.48 15.75 6.49
N GLN A 272 -1.62 15.41 7.10
CA GLN A 272 -2.66 14.60 6.45
C GLN A 272 -3.29 15.35 5.29
N GLU A 273 -3.57 16.64 5.47
CA GLU A 273 -4.12 17.51 4.42
C GLU A 273 -3.18 17.59 3.20
N ALA A 274 -1.87 17.76 3.45
CA ALA A 274 -0.87 17.81 2.38
C ALA A 274 -0.84 16.54 1.52
N ILE A 275 -1.00 15.37 2.14
CA ILE A 275 -1.09 14.10 1.41
C ILE A 275 -2.45 13.93 0.72
N LEU A 276 -3.54 14.26 1.41
CA LEU A 276 -4.90 14.13 0.89
C LEU A 276 -5.12 14.98 -0.37
N THR A 277 -4.61 16.21 -0.39
CA THR A 277 -4.71 17.14 -1.51
C THR A 277 -3.59 16.95 -2.54
N GLY A 278 -2.57 16.18 -2.20
CA GLY A 278 -1.44 15.87 -3.07
C GLY A 278 -1.82 15.16 -4.37
N HIS A 279 -0.85 14.91 -5.21
CA HIS A 279 -1.07 14.30 -6.53
C HIS A 279 -1.31 12.78 -6.50
N GLN A 280 -1.09 12.12 -5.38
CA GLN A 280 -1.39 10.71 -5.18
C GLN A 280 -2.84 10.47 -4.75
N LYS A 281 -3.38 11.34 -3.91
CA LYS A 281 -4.74 11.27 -3.33
C LYS A 281 -5.08 9.84 -2.87
N PRO A 282 -4.35 9.30 -1.87
CA PRO A 282 -4.63 7.98 -1.33
C PRO A 282 -5.89 7.99 -0.46
N ILE A 283 -6.34 6.80 -0.06
CA ILE A 283 -7.28 6.65 1.06
C ILE A 283 -6.51 6.89 2.35
N LEU A 284 -6.86 7.93 3.11
CA LEU A 284 -6.34 8.18 4.45
C LEU A 284 -7.29 7.65 5.51
N LEU A 285 -6.75 6.97 6.53
CA LEU A 285 -7.49 6.54 7.70
C LEU A 285 -7.55 7.70 8.70
N LEU A 286 -8.69 8.39 8.75
CA LEU A 286 -8.91 9.61 9.56
C LEU A 286 -9.86 9.35 10.72
N ASP A 287 -9.66 10.04 11.85
CA ASP A 287 -10.55 9.99 13.00
C ASP A 287 -11.87 10.69 12.68
N ARG A 288 -13.00 9.97 12.88
CA ARG A 288 -14.34 10.49 12.60
C ARG A 288 -14.75 11.53 13.64
N ARG A 289 -15.46 12.56 13.19
CA ARG A 289 -16.20 13.44 14.09
C ARG A 289 -17.52 12.79 14.49
N SER A 290 -17.96 13.03 15.72
CA SER A 290 -19.22 12.50 16.23
C SER A 290 -20.46 13.18 15.62
N ASP A 291 -20.30 14.40 15.13
CA ASP A 291 -21.32 15.26 14.51
C ASP A 291 -21.36 15.17 12.96
N GLY A 292 -20.59 14.25 12.37
CA GLY A 292 -20.54 14.04 10.93
C GLY A 292 -21.78 13.37 10.36
N GLY A 293 -21.98 13.52 9.02
CA GLY A 293 -23.16 13.02 8.29
C GLY A 293 -23.01 11.60 7.71
N LEU A 294 -21.86 10.92 7.91
CA LEU A 294 -21.64 9.58 7.40
C LEU A 294 -22.56 8.54 8.04
N ALA A 295 -23.17 7.68 7.23
CA ALA A 295 -23.93 6.53 7.70
C ALA A 295 -23.08 5.66 8.65
N SER A 296 -23.70 5.15 9.72
CA SER A 296 -22.99 4.33 10.72
C SER A 296 -22.42 3.05 10.12
N SER A 297 -23.13 2.49 9.15
CA SER A 297 -22.72 1.30 8.39
C SER A 297 -21.55 1.53 7.42
N VAL A 298 -21.03 2.74 7.24
CA VAL A 298 -19.79 2.95 6.47
C VAL A 298 -18.58 2.34 7.17
N ALA A 299 -18.48 2.48 8.50
CA ALA A 299 -17.40 1.92 9.31
C ALA A 299 -17.93 1.48 10.68
N PRO A 300 -18.63 0.33 10.75
CA PRO A 300 -19.28 -0.12 12.00
C PRO A 300 -18.26 -0.31 13.12
N ASN A 301 -18.56 0.26 14.29
CA ASN A 301 -17.74 0.16 15.49
C ASN A 301 -16.24 0.58 15.28
N ASN A 302 -15.99 1.48 14.32
CA ASN A 302 -14.65 1.95 14.02
C ASN A 302 -14.61 3.48 14.21
N PRO A 303 -13.73 4.02 15.08
CA PRO A 303 -13.58 5.46 15.26
C PRO A 303 -12.95 6.14 14.04
N LYS A 304 -12.39 5.37 13.11
CA LYS A 304 -11.77 5.86 11.88
C LYS A 304 -12.58 5.51 10.64
N VAL A 305 -12.43 6.33 9.62
CA VAL A 305 -12.93 6.07 8.27
C VAL A 305 -11.84 6.32 7.24
N GLY A 306 -11.80 5.49 6.19
CA GLY A 306 -10.92 5.71 5.05
C GLY A 306 -11.53 6.76 4.11
N VAL A 307 -10.85 7.90 3.94
CA VAL A 307 -11.34 9.01 3.10
C VAL A 307 -10.35 9.32 1.99
N MET A 308 -10.84 9.57 0.78
CA MET A 308 -10.04 10.06 -0.34
C MET A 308 -10.76 11.20 -1.07
N LEU A 309 -10.01 11.98 -1.84
CA LEU A 309 -10.54 12.98 -2.76
C LEU A 309 -10.59 12.45 -4.20
N PRO A 310 -11.46 13.00 -5.07
CA PRO A 310 -11.49 12.63 -6.49
C PRO A 310 -10.13 12.86 -7.16
N TYR A 311 -9.63 11.84 -7.82
CA TYR A 311 -8.34 11.87 -8.51
C TYR A 311 -8.47 11.73 -10.04
N ALA A 312 -9.62 11.26 -10.51
CA ALA A 312 -9.93 11.13 -11.94
C ALA A 312 -11.03 12.13 -12.36
N PRO A 313 -10.97 12.67 -13.57
CA PRO A 313 -12.00 13.60 -14.07
C PRO A 313 -13.42 13.04 -13.95
N VAL A 314 -13.64 11.77 -14.32
CA VAL A 314 -14.95 11.13 -14.22
C VAL A 314 -15.53 11.19 -12.80
N GLN A 315 -14.70 11.04 -11.78
CA GLN A 315 -15.13 11.11 -10.37
C GLN A 315 -15.58 12.52 -9.99
N LEU A 316 -14.87 13.56 -10.45
CA LEU A 316 -15.28 14.95 -10.27
C LEU A 316 -16.62 15.24 -10.94
N LEU A 317 -16.84 14.70 -12.16
CA LEU A 317 -18.11 14.85 -12.88
C LEU A 317 -19.28 14.12 -12.21
N ILE A 318 -19.04 13.09 -11.41
CA ILE A 318 -20.09 12.48 -10.58
C ILE A 318 -20.54 13.45 -9.48
N PHE A 319 -19.64 14.21 -8.85
CA PHE A 319 -20.02 15.19 -7.83
C PHE A 319 -20.60 16.47 -8.41
N GLN A 320 -20.07 16.96 -9.52
CA GLN A 320 -20.49 18.24 -10.11
C GLN A 320 -20.69 18.10 -11.62
N TYR A 321 -21.88 18.44 -12.09
CA TYR A 321 -22.25 18.40 -13.51
C TYR A 321 -23.33 19.46 -13.81
N ASP A 322 -23.56 19.76 -15.10
CA ASP A 322 -24.51 20.77 -15.55
C ASP A 322 -25.90 20.21 -15.86
N ASP A 323 -26.36 19.22 -15.11
CA ASP A 323 -27.63 18.53 -15.30
C ASP A 323 -28.72 18.89 -14.25
N GLY A 324 -28.41 19.80 -13.35
CA GLY A 324 -29.33 20.25 -12.31
C GLY A 324 -29.54 19.25 -11.16
N ILE A 325 -28.81 18.12 -11.13
CA ILE A 325 -28.90 17.12 -10.05
C ILE A 325 -27.95 17.51 -8.93
N GLU A 326 -28.47 17.74 -7.73
CA GLU A 326 -27.65 17.93 -6.53
C GLU A 326 -27.23 16.55 -5.98
N MET A 327 -25.92 16.34 -5.92
CA MET A 327 -25.33 15.09 -5.44
C MET A 327 -24.99 15.17 -3.95
N PRO A 328 -25.02 14.02 -3.23
CA PRO A 328 -24.42 13.95 -1.90
C PRO A 328 -22.92 14.30 -1.96
N ASP A 329 -22.43 14.96 -0.90
CA ASP A 329 -21.03 15.37 -0.79
C ASP A 329 -20.07 14.20 -0.50
N LEU A 330 -20.62 13.05 -0.10
CA LEU A 330 -19.89 11.85 0.34
C LEU A 330 -20.43 10.63 -0.40
N LEU A 331 -19.55 9.92 -1.07
CA LEU A 331 -19.90 8.69 -1.78
C LEU A 331 -19.06 7.53 -1.24
N VAL A 332 -19.66 6.39 -0.98
CA VAL A 332 -18.90 5.15 -0.86
C VAL A 332 -18.16 4.91 -2.17
N MET A 333 -16.87 4.59 -2.08
CA MET A 333 -16.06 4.26 -3.24
C MET A 333 -15.18 3.06 -2.88
N THR A 334 -15.71 1.87 -3.09
CA THR A 334 -15.03 0.62 -2.76
C THR A 334 -14.67 -0.16 -4.03
N SER A 335 -13.62 -0.99 -3.99
CA SER A 335 -13.18 -1.78 -5.15
C SER A 335 -14.32 -2.59 -5.76
N GLY A 336 -14.43 -2.54 -7.10
CA GLY A 336 -15.38 -3.32 -7.89
C GLY A 336 -14.89 -4.74 -8.11
N ASN A 337 -15.15 -5.60 -7.13
CA ASN A 337 -14.81 -7.02 -7.13
C ASN A 337 -15.73 -7.80 -6.18
N THR A 338 -15.82 -9.09 -6.36
CA THR A 338 -16.27 -10.03 -5.33
C THR A 338 -15.16 -10.24 -4.28
N SER A 339 -15.50 -10.71 -3.09
CA SER A 339 -14.53 -10.89 -2.00
C SER A 339 -13.40 -11.85 -2.43
N GLY A 340 -12.14 -11.44 -2.27
CA GLY A 340 -10.95 -12.22 -2.65
C GLY A 340 -10.52 -12.07 -4.12
N ALA A 341 -11.39 -11.67 -5.02
CA ALA A 341 -11.07 -11.46 -6.43
C ALA A 341 -10.28 -10.16 -6.65
N PRO A 342 -9.52 -10.03 -7.75
CA PRO A 342 -8.88 -8.78 -8.13
C PRO A 342 -9.93 -7.76 -8.59
N ILE A 343 -9.59 -6.47 -8.55
CA ILE A 343 -10.45 -5.40 -9.05
C ILE A 343 -10.74 -5.63 -10.56
N CYS A 344 -12.02 -5.55 -10.97
CA CYS A 344 -12.40 -5.66 -12.38
C CYS A 344 -11.85 -4.49 -13.18
N ARG A 345 -11.32 -4.74 -14.37
CA ARG A 345 -10.80 -3.72 -15.30
C ARG A 345 -11.45 -3.73 -16.68
N GLU A 346 -11.92 -4.90 -17.13
CA GLU A 346 -12.59 -5.09 -18.41
C GLU A 346 -14.12 -5.14 -18.21
N ASP A 347 -14.87 -4.82 -19.26
CA ASP A 347 -16.34 -4.78 -19.18
C ASP A 347 -16.92 -6.19 -18.98
N GLU A 348 -16.34 -7.19 -19.62
CA GLU A 348 -16.75 -8.59 -19.49
C GLU A 348 -16.54 -9.09 -18.07
N GLU A 349 -15.40 -8.76 -17.44
CA GLU A 349 -15.14 -9.06 -16.02
C GLU A 349 -16.20 -8.37 -15.13
N ALA A 350 -16.49 -7.08 -15.40
CA ALA A 350 -17.44 -6.31 -14.60
C ALA A 350 -18.87 -6.89 -14.74
N VAL A 351 -19.29 -7.29 -15.93
CA VAL A 351 -20.61 -7.94 -16.14
C VAL A 351 -20.68 -9.25 -15.39
N ALA A 352 -19.66 -10.08 -15.47
CA ALA A 352 -19.63 -11.39 -14.81
C ALA A 352 -19.65 -11.27 -13.27
N GLU A 353 -18.85 -10.32 -12.72
CA GLU A 353 -18.56 -10.24 -11.30
C GLU A 353 -19.46 -9.24 -10.54
N LEU A 354 -19.94 -8.15 -11.19
CA LEU A 354 -20.58 -7.05 -10.51
C LEU A 354 -22.09 -6.93 -10.80
N SER A 355 -22.64 -7.67 -11.78
CA SER A 355 -24.07 -7.55 -12.15
C SER A 355 -25.04 -7.79 -10.99
N HIS A 356 -24.65 -8.61 -10.02
CA HIS A 356 -25.44 -8.86 -8.81
C HIS A 356 -25.14 -7.91 -7.65
N LEU A 357 -24.13 -7.03 -7.78
CA LEU A 357 -23.65 -6.10 -6.75
C LEU A 357 -24.11 -4.66 -6.99
N CYS A 358 -24.56 -4.32 -8.21
CA CYS A 358 -24.92 -2.96 -8.57
C CYS A 358 -26.15 -2.90 -9.51
N ASP A 359 -26.75 -1.73 -9.58
CA ASP A 359 -27.96 -1.46 -10.39
C ASP A 359 -27.60 -1.00 -11.82
N ALA A 360 -26.38 -0.48 -12.03
CA ALA A 360 -25.86 -0.05 -13.33
C ALA A 360 -24.33 0.00 -13.31
N MET A 361 -23.73 0.04 -14.51
CA MET A 361 -22.28 0.10 -14.68
C MET A 361 -21.91 1.21 -15.66
N LEU A 362 -21.22 2.26 -15.17
CA LEU A 362 -20.61 3.30 -15.98
C LEU A 362 -19.20 2.86 -16.36
N SER A 363 -19.00 2.58 -17.63
CA SER A 363 -17.71 2.19 -18.20
C SER A 363 -17.15 3.23 -19.18
N HIS A 364 -15.95 2.95 -19.70
CA HIS A 364 -15.32 3.69 -20.77
C HIS A 364 -14.46 2.77 -21.64
N ASN A 365 -14.21 3.17 -22.89
CA ASN A 365 -13.47 2.39 -23.88
C ASN A 365 -11.94 2.56 -23.83
N ARG A 366 -11.37 3.36 -22.89
CA ARG A 366 -9.92 3.38 -22.67
C ARG A 366 -9.50 2.12 -21.93
N LYS A 367 -8.62 1.30 -22.51
CA LYS A 367 -8.14 0.06 -21.90
C LYS A 367 -7.24 0.33 -20.71
N ILE A 368 -7.48 -0.40 -19.62
CA ILE A 368 -6.62 -0.45 -18.44
C ILE A 368 -5.66 -1.62 -18.62
N ARG A 369 -4.35 -1.34 -18.68
CA ARG A 369 -3.33 -2.35 -18.90
C ARG A 369 -2.89 -3.06 -17.63
N ILE A 370 -2.78 -2.31 -16.55
CA ILE A 370 -2.39 -2.82 -15.23
C ILE A 370 -3.47 -2.40 -14.24
N ARG A 371 -3.97 -3.37 -13.47
CA ARG A 371 -4.89 -3.10 -12.35
C ARG A 371 -4.17 -2.30 -11.28
N ALA A 372 -4.85 -1.34 -10.68
CA ALA A 372 -4.31 -0.57 -9.58
C ALA A 372 -5.42 -0.23 -8.57
N ASP A 373 -5.43 -0.93 -7.45
CA ASP A 373 -6.25 -0.57 -6.30
C ASP A 373 -5.81 0.77 -5.70
N ASP A 374 -6.66 1.39 -4.89
CA ASP A 374 -6.30 2.60 -4.18
C ASP A 374 -5.31 2.30 -3.05
N THR A 375 -4.29 3.16 -2.92
CA THR A 375 -3.39 3.15 -1.79
C THR A 375 -4.14 3.48 -0.51
N VAL A 376 -3.81 2.79 0.58
CA VAL A 376 -4.33 3.04 1.93
C VAL A 376 -3.19 3.43 2.85
N MET A 377 -3.37 4.52 3.58
CA MET A 377 -2.34 5.10 4.43
C MET A 377 -2.95 5.55 5.77
N ASP A 378 -2.25 5.31 6.84
CA ASP A 378 -2.47 5.91 8.15
C ASP A 378 -1.34 6.91 8.45
N PHE A 379 -1.34 7.49 9.63
CA PHE A 379 -0.28 8.36 10.12
C PHE A 379 0.21 7.87 11.48
N TYR A 380 1.51 7.95 11.65
CA TYR A 380 2.16 7.70 12.92
C TYR A 380 3.16 8.82 13.22
N ARG A 381 3.01 9.52 14.35
CA ARG A 381 3.82 10.69 14.74
C ARG A 381 3.91 11.74 13.62
N ASN A 382 2.76 12.07 13.02
CA ASN A 382 2.62 13.02 11.90
C ASN A 382 3.38 12.62 10.61
N GLU A 383 3.90 11.40 10.54
CA GLU A 383 4.51 10.85 9.32
C GLU A 383 3.58 9.83 8.65
N PRO A 384 3.61 9.72 7.32
CA PRO A 384 2.89 8.68 6.59
C PRO A 384 3.25 7.27 7.09
N TYR A 385 2.23 6.43 7.23
CA TYR A 385 2.37 5.03 7.60
C TYR A 385 1.57 4.16 6.62
N MET A 386 2.27 3.50 5.71
CA MET A 386 1.65 2.78 4.60
C MET A 386 0.96 1.50 5.08
N ILE A 387 -0.32 1.32 4.71
CA ILE A 387 -1.09 0.09 4.99
C ILE A 387 -1.21 -0.78 3.74
N ARG A 388 -1.41 -0.15 2.58
CA ARG A 388 -1.42 -0.78 1.26
C ARG A 388 -0.84 0.17 0.23
N ARG A 389 0.20 -0.26 -0.48
CA ARG A 389 0.89 0.54 -1.50
C ARG A 389 0.40 0.13 -2.89
N SER A 390 -0.20 1.06 -3.64
CA SER A 390 -0.75 0.81 -4.97
C SER A 390 -0.80 2.10 -5.80
N ARG A 391 -1.96 2.49 -6.35
CA ARG A 391 -2.14 3.68 -7.20
C ARG A 391 -1.52 4.93 -6.59
N GLY A 392 -0.78 5.68 -7.39
CA GLY A 392 -0.14 6.93 -7.00
C GLY A 392 1.23 6.75 -6.32
N TYR A 393 1.60 5.51 -5.94
CA TYR A 393 2.89 5.19 -5.32
C TYR A 393 3.64 4.08 -6.07
N ALA A 394 2.96 3.02 -6.50
CA ALA A 394 3.57 1.99 -7.35
C ALA A 394 3.67 2.52 -8.80
N PRO A 395 4.74 2.19 -9.54
CA PRO A 395 5.86 1.32 -9.20
C PRO A 395 7.14 2.07 -8.79
N LEU A 396 7.01 3.22 -8.11
CA LEU A 396 8.19 4.00 -7.73
C LEU A 396 9.17 3.12 -6.94
N PRO A 397 10.46 3.08 -7.33
CA PRO A 397 11.42 2.21 -6.66
C PRO A 397 11.86 2.75 -5.32
N PHE A 398 12.25 1.84 -4.44
CA PHE A 398 13.13 2.10 -3.31
C PHE A 398 14.58 1.87 -3.74
N MET A 399 15.49 2.64 -3.21
CA MET A 399 16.92 2.56 -3.54
C MET A 399 17.72 2.35 -2.26
N THR A 400 18.72 1.48 -2.33
CA THR A 400 19.70 1.28 -1.25
C THR A 400 21.09 1.73 -1.71
N LYS A 401 21.96 2.02 -0.75
CA LYS A 401 23.37 2.34 -1.01
C LYS A 401 24.22 1.09 -1.26
N ALA A 402 23.68 -0.12 -1.11
CA ALA A 402 24.39 -1.35 -1.41
C ALA A 402 24.86 -1.38 -2.88
N ASP A 403 26.09 -1.80 -3.11
CA ASP A 403 26.61 -2.01 -4.47
C ASP A 403 26.28 -3.42 -4.98
N TRP A 404 25.00 -3.77 -4.92
CA TRP A 404 24.51 -5.04 -5.46
C TRP A 404 24.38 -4.98 -6.99
N LYS A 405 24.61 -6.13 -7.64
CA LYS A 405 24.48 -6.28 -9.09
C LYS A 405 23.61 -7.48 -9.40
N GLY A 406 22.79 -7.35 -10.45
CA GLY A 406 21.94 -8.44 -10.93
C GLY A 406 20.45 -8.10 -10.91
N GLN A 407 19.66 -9.12 -11.14
CA GLN A 407 18.20 -8.98 -11.29
C GLN A 407 17.48 -10.15 -10.63
N VAL A 408 16.53 -9.84 -9.76
CA VAL A 408 15.67 -10.85 -9.09
C VAL A 408 14.20 -10.47 -9.21
N LEU A 409 13.35 -11.48 -9.16
CA LEU A 409 11.91 -11.33 -8.97
C LEU A 409 11.52 -11.95 -7.63
N ALA A 410 10.88 -11.21 -6.76
CA ALA A 410 10.28 -11.70 -5.52
C ALA A 410 8.76 -11.72 -5.64
N VAL A 411 8.12 -12.85 -5.37
CA VAL A 411 6.68 -13.05 -5.63
C VAL A 411 5.77 -12.74 -4.45
N GLY A 412 6.32 -12.37 -3.29
CA GLY A 412 5.55 -11.97 -2.10
C GLY A 412 4.96 -13.13 -1.31
N GLY A 413 4.00 -12.80 -0.45
CA GLY A 413 3.25 -13.75 0.37
C GLY A 413 1.96 -14.25 -0.29
N GLU A 414 1.11 -14.93 0.49
CA GLU A 414 -0.18 -15.46 0.03
C GLU A 414 -1.29 -14.41 0.14
N LEU A 415 -1.35 -13.68 1.26
CA LEU A 415 -2.33 -12.64 1.53
C LEU A 415 -1.74 -11.26 1.24
N LYS A 416 -2.60 -10.29 0.89
CA LYS A 416 -2.19 -8.92 0.53
C LYS A 416 -1.03 -8.86 -0.45
N ASN A 417 -1.00 -9.82 -1.38
CA ASN A 417 0.12 -10.04 -2.27
C ASN A 417 0.53 -8.77 -3.03
N THR A 418 1.82 -8.59 -3.10
CA THR A 418 2.58 -7.75 -4.01
C THR A 418 3.79 -8.55 -4.46
N PHE A 419 4.36 -8.24 -5.61
CA PHE A 419 5.68 -8.72 -5.99
C PHE A 419 6.67 -7.56 -6.07
N CYS A 420 7.95 -7.86 -6.12
CA CYS A 420 9.00 -6.87 -6.28
C CYS A 420 10.04 -7.33 -7.29
N ILE A 421 10.43 -6.44 -8.19
CA ILE A 421 11.58 -6.66 -9.06
C ILE A 421 12.78 -5.89 -8.50
N GLY A 422 13.85 -6.59 -8.15
CA GLY A 422 15.14 -6.01 -7.78
C GLY A 422 16.04 -5.92 -9.00
N VAL A 423 16.61 -4.74 -9.24
CA VAL A 423 17.60 -4.50 -10.31
C VAL A 423 18.75 -3.71 -9.71
N ASP A 424 19.90 -4.34 -9.53
CA ASP A 424 21.03 -3.78 -8.83
C ASP A 424 20.64 -3.28 -7.42
N ASN A 425 20.74 -1.98 -7.17
CA ASN A 425 20.36 -1.37 -5.90
C ASN A 425 18.94 -0.78 -5.86
N ARG A 426 18.09 -1.12 -6.83
CA ARG A 426 16.71 -0.60 -6.96
C ARG A 426 15.68 -1.70 -6.81
N PHE A 427 14.65 -1.43 -6.04
CA PHE A 427 13.55 -2.34 -5.74
C PHE A 427 12.23 -1.74 -6.24
N TYR A 428 11.60 -2.37 -7.23
CA TYR A 428 10.35 -1.92 -7.87
C TYR A 428 9.18 -2.76 -7.36
N PRO A 429 8.50 -2.33 -6.29
CA PRO A 429 7.31 -3.04 -5.81
C PRO A 429 6.14 -2.81 -6.75
N SER A 430 5.38 -3.86 -7.00
CA SER A 430 4.16 -3.83 -7.80
C SER A 430 3.04 -3.00 -7.14
N PRO A 431 2.00 -2.62 -7.87
CA PRO A 431 0.70 -2.35 -7.27
C PRO A 431 0.22 -3.56 -6.46
N TYR A 432 -0.67 -3.33 -5.51
CA TYR A 432 -1.35 -4.39 -4.77
C TYR A 432 -2.06 -5.35 -5.73
N VAL A 433 -1.82 -6.65 -5.57
CA VAL A 433 -2.42 -7.72 -6.36
C VAL A 433 -3.65 -8.30 -5.66
N GLY A 434 -3.52 -8.66 -4.39
CA GLY A 434 -4.62 -9.19 -3.58
C GLY A 434 -4.32 -10.52 -2.90
N ASP A 435 -5.35 -11.21 -2.46
CA ASP A 435 -5.24 -12.49 -1.78
C ASP A 435 -5.23 -13.63 -2.81
N LEU A 436 -4.18 -14.45 -2.81
CA LEU A 436 -3.97 -15.49 -3.82
C LEU A 436 -4.78 -16.76 -3.60
N GLU A 437 -5.62 -16.82 -2.57
CA GLU A 437 -6.60 -17.88 -2.39
C GLU A 437 -7.59 -17.98 -3.56
N ASP A 438 -7.79 -16.87 -4.29
CA ASP A 438 -8.62 -16.81 -5.50
C ASP A 438 -7.74 -17.01 -6.76
N LEU A 439 -8.06 -17.98 -7.59
CA LEU A 439 -7.31 -18.27 -8.83
C LEU A 439 -7.31 -17.09 -9.82
N ARG A 440 -8.30 -16.20 -9.77
CA ARG A 440 -8.33 -14.99 -10.60
C ARG A 440 -7.23 -14.02 -10.16
N THR A 441 -6.95 -13.96 -8.85
CA THR A 441 -5.85 -13.15 -8.29
C THR A 441 -4.49 -13.77 -8.65
N VAL A 442 -4.37 -15.09 -8.67
CA VAL A 442 -3.16 -15.79 -9.16
C VAL A 442 -2.87 -15.43 -10.63
N LYS A 443 -3.90 -15.47 -11.49
CA LYS A 443 -3.75 -15.05 -12.89
C LYS A 443 -3.36 -13.56 -13.01
N ALA A 444 -3.97 -12.71 -12.18
CA ALA A 444 -3.61 -11.27 -12.15
C ALA A 444 -2.15 -11.05 -11.73
N LEU A 445 -1.64 -11.85 -10.78
CA LEU A 445 -0.22 -11.85 -10.39
C LEU A 445 0.67 -12.22 -11.60
N GLN A 446 0.42 -13.34 -12.26
CA GLN A 446 1.19 -13.81 -13.42
C GLN A 446 1.18 -12.79 -14.57
N GLU A 447 0.01 -12.24 -14.92
CA GLU A 447 -0.12 -11.18 -15.93
C GLU A 447 0.69 -9.94 -15.58
N THR A 448 0.62 -9.49 -14.32
CA THR A 448 1.27 -8.26 -13.87
C THR A 448 2.79 -8.45 -13.81
N ILE A 449 3.28 -9.60 -13.35
CA ILE A 449 4.71 -9.96 -13.40
C ILE A 449 5.22 -9.87 -14.83
N HIS A 450 4.55 -10.52 -15.78
CA HIS A 450 4.97 -10.50 -17.20
C HIS A 450 5.02 -9.07 -17.76
N ARG A 451 4.04 -8.23 -17.45
CA ARG A 451 4.03 -6.82 -17.86
C ARG A 451 5.18 -6.03 -17.26
N PHE A 452 5.46 -6.22 -15.97
CA PHE A 452 6.57 -5.52 -15.30
C PHE A 452 7.92 -5.96 -15.84
N GLN A 453 8.11 -7.26 -16.12
CA GLN A 453 9.33 -7.75 -16.77
C GLN A 453 9.52 -7.09 -18.15
N THR A 454 8.45 -6.94 -18.92
CA THR A 454 8.47 -6.26 -20.20
C THR A 454 8.77 -4.77 -20.08
N LEU A 455 8.10 -4.07 -19.15
CA LEU A 455 8.27 -2.63 -18.94
C LEU A 455 9.67 -2.27 -18.40
N LEU A 456 10.20 -3.06 -17.48
CA LEU A 456 11.51 -2.85 -16.87
C LEU A 456 12.64 -3.52 -17.69
N GLU A 457 12.30 -4.26 -18.75
CA GLU A 457 13.25 -5.02 -19.60
C GLU A 457 14.13 -5.99 -18.78
N VAL A 458 13.52 -6.63 -17.78
CA VAL A 458 14.20 -7.48 -16.81
C VAL A 458 14.06 -8.95 -17.16
N LYS A 459 15.18 -9.67 -17.08
CA LYS A 459 15.25 -11.13 -17.11
C LYS A 459 15.85 -11.60 -15.78
N PRO A 460 15.03 -11.94 -14.77
CA PRO A 460 15.55 -12.33 -13.46
C PRO A 460 16.53 -13.51 -13.54
N GLN A 461 17.59 -13.45 -12.75
CA GLN A 461 18.56 -14.54 -12.58
C GLN A 461 18.03 -15.56 -11.57
N ALA A 462 17.15 -15.14 -10.67
CA ALA A 462 16.46 -15.97 -9.72
C ALA A 462 15.09 -15.40 -9.36
N VAL A 463 14.20 -16.29 -8.90
CA VAL A 463 12.92 -15.93 -8.28
C VAL A 463 12.98 -16.22 -6.80
N VAL A 464 12.51 -15.28 -5.98
CA VAL A 464 12.48 -15.41 -4.52
C VAL A 464 11.04 -15.59 -4.06
N CYS A 465 10.78 -16.60 -3.23
CA CYS A 465 9.47 -16.88 -2.67
C CYS A 465 9.54 -17.19 -1.18
N ASP A 466 8.37 -17.29 -0.54
CA ASP A 466 8.24 -17.71 0.85
C ASP A 466 8.75 -19.14 1.06
N LEU A 467 9.10 -19.46 2.30
CA LEU A 467 9.48 -20.82 2.69
C LEU A 467 8.27 -21.79 2.67
N HIS A 468 7.04 -21.27 2.74
CA HIS A 468 5.83 -22.07 2.79
C HIS A 468 5.60 -22.85 1.48
N PRO A 469 5.58 -24.21 1.51
CA PRO A 469 5.64 -25.02 0.28
C PRO A 469 4.34 -25.05 -0.53
N LYS A 470 3.23 -24.59 0.05
CA LYS A 470 1.88 -24.69 -0.54
C LYS A 470 1.24 -23.33 -0.82
N TYR A 471 1.95 -22.22 -0.66
CA TYR A 471 1.42 -20.93 -1.09
C TYR A 471 1.29 -20.89 -2.61
N ASN A 472 0.21 -20.29 -3.11
CA ASN A 472 0.04 -20.08 -4.54
C ASN A 472 1.15 -19.19 -5.11
N SER A 473 1.67 -18.23 -4.33
CA SER A 473 2.86 -17.47 -4.70
C SER A 473 4.09 -18.35 -4.91
N THR A 474 4.30 -19.38 -4.08
CA THR A 474 5.40 -20.34 -4.24
C THR A 474 5.21 -21.18 -5.50
N VAL A 475 3.99 -21.62 -5.79
CA VAL A 475 3.66 -22.36 -7.02
C VAL A 475 3.97 -21.50 -8.25
N VAL A 476 3.54 -20.23 -8.24
CA VAL A 476 3.87 -19.30 -9.34
C VAL A 476 5.38 -19.14 -9.51
N ALA A 477 6.16 -19.02 -8.41
CA ALA A 477 7.61 -18.94 -8.48
C ALA A 477 8.24 -20.16 -9.18
N GLU A 478 7.76 -21.37 -8.87
CA GLU A 478 8.24 -22.61 -9.47
C GLU A 478 7.88 -22.72 -10.95
N GLU A 479 6.70 -22.27 -11.35
CA GLU A 479 6.22 -22.29 -12.73
C GLU A 479 6.95 -21.30 -13.66
N LEU A 480 7.57 -20.23 -13.12
CA LEU A 480 8.29 -19.22 -13.92
C LEU A 480 9.59 -19.76 -14.55
N GLY A 481 10.10 -20.92 -14.12
CA GLY A 481 11.25 -21.57 -14.73
C GLY A 481 12.63 -20.95 -14.44
N TYR A 482 12.73 -20.06 -13.45
CA TYR A 482 13.98 -19.51 -12.94
C TYR A 482 14.49 -20.31 -11.73
N PRO A 483 15.78 -20.23 -11.36
CA PRO A 483 16.26 -20.73 -10.08
C PRO A 483 15.47 -20.12 -8.92
N VAL A 484 14.96 -20.97 -8.01
CA VAL A 484 14.10 -20.54 -6.90
C VAL A 484 14.91 -20.43 -5.61
N ILE A 485 14.86 -19.25 -4.99
CA ILE A 485 15.41 -18.96 -3.66
C ILE A 485 14.26 -18.87 -2.67
N ARG A 486 14.30 -19.66 -1.59
CA ARG A 486 13.31 -19.61 -0.53
C ARG A 486 13.81 -18.82 0.65
N VAL A 487 12.94 -17.97 1.23
CA VAL A 487 13.27 -17.16 2.40
C VAL A 487 12.19 -17.30 3.47
N GLN A 488 12.60 -17.36 4.74
CA GLN A 488 11.66 -17.46 5.85
C GLN A 488 10.84 -16.17 5.98
N HIS A 489 9.55 -16.29 6.20
CA HIS A 489 8.54 -15.23 6.21
C HIS A 489 8.91 -14.03 7.10
N HIS A 490 9.13 -14.28 8.38
CA HIS A 490 9.44 -13.22 9.37
C HIS A 490 10.80 -12.58 9.15
N TYR A 491 11.76 -13.37 8.65
CA TYR A 491 13.04 -12.83 8.24
C TYR A 491 12.88 -11.87 7.04
N ALA A 492 12.03 -12.19 6.07
CA ALA A 492 11.72 -11.29 4.96
C ALA A 492 11.03 -10.00 5.43
N HIS A 493 10.16 -10.04 6.46
CA HIS A 493 9.62 -8.86 7.11
C HIS A 493 10.72 -7.94 7.68
N ILE A 494 11.71 -8.51 8.39
CA ILE A 494 12.83 -7.73 8.94
C ILE A 494 13.69 -7.13 7.83
N LEU A 495 14.02 -7.92 6.80
CA LEU A 495 14.78 -7.42 5.65
C LEU A 495 14.03 -6.31 4.89
N SER A 496 12.71 -6.38 4.82
CA SER A 496 11.89 -5.31 4.24
C SER A 496 12.06 -3.98 5.01
N CYS A 497 12.04 -4.04 6.34
CA CYS A 497 12.26 -2.88 7.20
C CYS A 497 13.69 -2.34 7.08
N MET A 498 14.70 -3.22 7.05
CA MET A 498 16.10 -2.85 6.85
C MET A 498 16.30 -2.16 5.49
N THR A 499 15.70 -2.71 4.43
CA THR A 499 15.82 -2.16 3.05
C THR A 499 15.18 -0.79 2.93
N GLU A 500 13.99 -0.58 3.52
CA GLU A 500 13.34 0.73 3.52
C GLU A 500 14.17 1.80 4.22
N ASN A 501 14.85 1.43 5.31
CA ASN A 501 15.67 2.34 6.11
C ASN A 501 17.15 2.41 5.64
N ASP A 502 17.48 1.75 4.52
CA ASP A 502 18.85 1.66 3.99
C ASP A 502 19.88 1.21 5.07
N CYS A 503 19.45 0.29 5.94
CA CYS A 503 20.25 -0.23 7.05
C CYS A 503 20.98 -1.52 6.61
N HIS A 504 22.31 -1.48 6.61
CA HIS A 504 23.16 -2.62 6.25
C HIS A 504 23.80 -3.28 7.47
N ASP A 505 23.67 -2.67 8.64
CA ASP A 505 24.18 -3.24 9.89
C ASP A 505 23.28 -4.40 10.37
N PRO A 506 23.85 -5.35 11.12
CA PRO A 506 23.06 -6.38 11.78
C PRO A 506 22.06 -5.77 12.79
N VAL A 507 20.85 -6.29 12.80
CA VAL A 507 19.75 -5.78 13.64
C VAL A 507 19.19 -6.84 14.60
N ILE A 508 18.50 -6.40 15.63
CA ILE A 508 17.52 -7.18 16.38
C ILE A 508 16.17 -6.98 15.68
N GLY A 509 15.65 -8.05 15.07
CA GLY A 509 14.36 -8.01 14.39
C GLY A 509 13.23 -8.39 15.33
N VAL A 510 12.24 -7.53 15.49
CA VAL A 510 10.96 -7.86 16.16
C VAL A 510 9.93 -8.06 15.06
N ALA A 511 9.65 -9.33 14.73
CA ALA A 511 8.72 -9.70 13.68
C ALA A 511 7.41 -10.20 14.28
N PHE A 512 6.44 -9.29 14.45
CA PHE A 512 5.13 -9.59 15.04
C PHE A 512 4.06 -9.59 13.96
N ASP A 513 3.51 -10.77 13.69
CA ASP A 513 2.61 -11.00 12.58
C ASP A 513 1.50 -12.01 12.90
N GLY A 514 0.60 -12.21 11.91
CA GLY A 514 -0.50 -13.16 12.00
C GLY A 514 -0.07 -14.61 11.86
N THR A 515 0.64 -14.94 10.80
CA THR A 515 1.00 -16.33 10.50
C THR A 515 2.13 -16.39 9.48
N GLY A 516 3.19 -17.12 9.78
CA GLY A 516 4.25 -17.46 8.83
C GLY A 516 4.78 -18.86 9.07
N TYR A 517 5.35 -19.49 8.04
CA TYR A 517 5.89 -20.84 8.11
C TYR A 517 7.25 -20.83 8.80
N GLY A 518 7.35 -21.52 9.93
CA GLY A 518 8.57 -21.67 10.70
C GLY A 518 9.54 -22.69 10.08
N THR A 519 10.84 -22.49 10.30
CA THR A 519 11.89 -23.45 9.88
C THR A 519 11.78 -24.81 10.59
N ASP A 520 11.05 -24.84 11.70
CA ASP A 520 10.76 -26.01 12.51
C ASP A 520 9.40 -26.68 12.16
N GLY A 521 8.72 -26.20 11.11
CA GLY A 521 7.41 -26.69 10.70
C GLY A 521 6.25 -26.23 11.57
N THR A 522 6.50 -25.32 12.53
CA THR A 522 5.45 -24.70 13.36
C THR A 522 4.98 -23.37 12.77
N ILE A 523 3.91 -22.81 13.33
CA ILE A 523 3.42 -21.47 12.96
C ILE A 523 4.18 -20.43 13.78
N TRP A 524 4.91 -19.55 13.10
CA TRP A 524 5.56 -18.39 13.71
C TRP A 524 4.70 -17.15 13.58
N GLY A 525 5.00 -16.11 14.39
CA GLY A 525 4.32 -14.82 14.29
C GLY A 525 4.59 -13.85 15.44
N GLY A 526 5.40 -14.22 16.43
CA GLY A 526 5.81 -13.35 17.53
C GLY A 526 7.28 -13.59 17.86
N GLU A 527 8.17 -13.17 16.93
CA GLU A 527 9.56 -13.60 16.91
C GLU A 527 10.53 -12.46 17.21
N ILE A 528 11.59 -12.80 17.95
CA ILE A 528 12.78 -11.95 18.10
C ILE A 528 13.91 -12.63 17.31
N LEU A 529 14.42 -11.95 16.31
CA LEU A 529 15.44 -12.46 15.41
C LEU A 529 16.73 -11.65 15.55
N LEU A 530 17.87 -12.31 15.52
CA LEU A 530 19.15 -11.65 15.24
C LEU A 530 19.39 -11.79 13.74
N ALA A 531 19.29 -10.70 12.98
CA ALA A 531 19.25 -10.74 11.52
C ALA A 531 20.28 -9.79 10.88
N ASP A 532 20.74 -10.18 9.70
CA ASP A 532 21.44 -9.37 8.71
C ASP A 532 21.00 -9.84 7.31
N TYR A 533 21.51 -9.28 6.21
CA TYR A 533 21.10 -9.74 4.87
C TYR A 533 21.52 -11.17 4.52
N GLY A 534 22.49 -11.74 5.24
CA GLY A 534 23.04 -13.07 4.95
C GLY A 534 22.33 -14.20 5.69
N ASN A 535 21.86 -13.93 6.90
CA ASN A 535 21.33 -14.96 7.79
C ASN A 535 20.51 -14.36 8.93
N PHE A 536 19.80 -15.27 9.63
CA PHE A 536 19.12 -14.94 10.88
C PHE A 536 19.23 -16.06 11.91
N THR A 537 19.11 -15.70 13.17
CA THR A 537 18.95 -16.66 14.29
C THR A 537 17.69 -16.32 15.04
N ARG A 538 16.84 -17.34 15.31
CA ARG A 538 15.66 -17.21 16.17
C ARG A 538 16.11 -17.07 17.62
N PHE A 539 16.23 -15.86 18.12
CA PHE A 539 16.71 -15.55 19.47
C PHE A 539 15.61 -15.75 20.52
N GLY A 540 14.38 -15.35 20.20
CA GLY A 540 13.25 -15.45 21.10
C GLY A 540 11.91 -15.55 20.39
N SER A 541 10.87 -15.87 21.16
CA SER A 541 9.48 -15.85 20.68
C SER A 541 8.52 -15.62 21.85
N ILE A 542 7.25 -15.31 21.55
CA ILE A 542 6.19 -15.40 22.56
C ILE A 542 6.01 -16.86 23.02
N THR A 543 5.31 -17.07 24.15
CA THR A 543 5.01 -18.42 24.65
C THR A 543 4.23 -19.21 23.59
N PRO A 544 4.70 -20.39 23.18
CA PRO A 544 3.97 -21.24 22.24
C PRO A 544 2.62 -21.72 22.82
N PHE A 545 1.61 -21.74 21.97
CA PHE A 545 0.29 -22.29 22.27
C PHE A 545 -0.17 -23.22 21.14
N LEU A 546 -1.20 -24.03 21.40
CA LEU A 546 -1.78 -24.89 20.37
C LEU A 546 -2.82 -24.10 19.55
N GLN A 547 -2.57 -23.92 18.28
CA GLN A 547 -3.55 -23.40 17.33
C GLN A 547 -4.38 -24.56 16.78
N MET A 548 -5.68 -24.56 17.07
CA MET A 548 -6.58 -25.68 16.80
C MET A 548 -7.71 -25.25 15.85
N GLY A 549 -7.97 -26.07 14.82
CA GLY A 549 -9.09 -25.87 13.89
C GLY A 549 -8.69 -25.23 12.56
N GLY A 550 -7.40 -25.21 12.19
CA GLY A 550 -6.92 -24.70 10.91
C GLY A 550 -7.36 -23.25 10.69
N ASP A 551 -7.88 -22.92 9.49
CA ASP A 551 -8.27 -21.56 9.08
C ASP A 551 -9.40 -20.96 9.96
N ALA A 552 -10.27 -21.79 10.54
CA ALA A 552 -11.28 -21.31 11.47
C ALA A 552 -10.66 -20.62 12.70
N SER A 553 -9.46 -21.02 13.13
CA SER A 553 -8.75 -20.42 14.26
C SER A 553 -8.28 -18.99 13.99
N ALA A 554 -8.10 -18.61 12.72
CA ALA A 554 -7.76 -17.26 12.31
C ALA A 554 -8.98 -16.30 12.36
N LYS A 555 -10.20 -16.84 12.32
CA LYS A 555 -11.45 -16.08 12.37
C LYS A 555 -12.15 -16.14 13.72
N GLU A 556 -11.86 -17.16 14.51
CA GLU A 556 -12.54 -17.47 15.78
C GLU A 556 -11.56 -17.38 16.96
N GLY A 557 -11.24 -16.14 17.41
CA GLY A 557 -10.29 -15.85 18.47
C GLY A 557 -10.58 -16.61 19.79
N TRP A 558 -11.86 -16.96 20.04
CA TRP A 558 -12.24 -17.78 21.19
C TRP A 558 -11.55 -19.16 21.21
N ARG A 559 -11.24 -19.77 20.07
CA ARG A 559 -10.53 -21.06 20.00
C ARG A 559 -9.12 -20.94 20.58
N ILE A 560 -8.45 -19.85 20.26
CA ILE A 560 -7.11 -19.56 20.77
C ILE A 560 -7.18 -19.24 22.26
N ALA A 561 -8.18 -18.47 22.72
CA ALA A 561 -8.43 -18.20 24.14
C ALA A 561 -8.61 -19.51 24.93
N VAL A 562 -9.44 -20.43 24.43
CA VAL A 562 -9.63 -21.77 25.02
C VAL A 562 -8.30 -22.53 25.11
N SER A 563 -7.51 -22.54 24.04
CA SER A 563 -6.21 -23.20 24.01
C SER A 563 -5.25 -22.62 25.06
N MET A 564 -5.18 -21.31 25.19
CA MET A 564 -4.30 -20.65 26.17
C MET A 564 -4.76 -20.92 27.60
N ILE A 565 -6.07 -20.81 27.88
CA ILE A 565 -6.64 -21.07 29.21
C ILE A 565 -6.41 -22.53 29.61
N TYR A 566 -6.66 -23.48 28.71
CA TYR A 566 -6.39 -24.88 28.97
C TYR A 566 -4.89 -25.15 29.14
N GLY A 567 -4.05 -24.46 28.39
CA GLY A 567 -2.59 -24.57 28.46
C GLY A 567 -1.99 -24.22 29.81
N TYR A 568 -2.49 -23.18 30.51
CA TYR A 568 -1.99 -22.80 31.84
C TYR A 568 -2.71 -23.51 32.98
N THR A 569 -3.99 -23.84 32.85
CA THR A 569 -4.74 -24.55 33.89
C THR A 569 -4.39 -26.02 33.96
N LYS A 570 -4.16 -26.66 32.80
CA LYS A 570 -3.95 -28.11 32.62
C LYS A 570 -5.05 -28.98 33.26
N ASP A 571 -6.19 -28.38 33.57
CA ASP A 571 -7.36 -29.00 34.17
C ASP A 571 -8.61 -28.60 33.41
N ARG A 572 -9.33 -29.58 32.83
CA ARG A 572 -10.53 -29.36 32.02
C ARG A 572 -11.66 -28.70 32.84
N LYS A 573 -11.85 -29.10 34.09
CA LYS A 573 -12.90 -28.54 34.94
C LYS A 573 -12.63 -27.07 35.25
N ARG A 574 -11.40 -26.77 35.70
CA ARG A 574 -10.98 -25.40 36.00
C ARG A 574 -11.00 -24.53 34.74
N ALA A 575 -10.55 -25.03 33.60
CA ALA A 575 -10.61 -24.30 32.31
C ALA A 575 -12.06 -24.01 31.95
N TRP A 576 -12.99 -24.96 32.08
CA TRP A 576 -14.39 -24.76 31.79
C TRP A 576 -15.03 -23.69 32.71
N GLU A 577 -14.81 -23.73 34.01
CA GLU A 577 -15.30 -22.73 34.95
C GLU A 577 -14.92 -21.29 34.55
N ILE A 578 -13.69 -21.11 34.07
CA ILE A 578 -13.20 -19.81 33.56
C ILE A 578 -13.94 -19.45 32.27
N MET A 579 -14.02 -20.37 31.29
CA MET A 579 -14.66 -20.13 29.97
C MET A 579 -16.14 -19.83 30.09
N GLU A 580 -16.86 -20.52 30.98
CA GLU A 580 -18.26 -20.33 31.27
C GLU A 580 -18.48 -18.95 31.90
N THR A 581 -17.67 -18.58 32.89
CA THR A 581 -17.73 -17.24 33.53
C THR A 581 -17.50 -16.11 32.53
N LEU A 582 -16.60 -16.28 31.57
CA LEU A 582 -16.31 -15.30 30.53
C LEU A 582 -17.26 -15.36 29.33
N GLY A 583 -18.15 -16.37 29.24
CA GLY A 583 -19.02 -16.55 28.10
C GLY A 583 -18.28 -16.82 26.79
N LEU A 584 -17.10 -17.45 26.84
CA LEU A 584 -16.22 -17.65 25.68
C LEU A 584 -16.77 -18.63 24.68
N CYS A 585 -17.34 -19.75 25.14
CA CYS A 585 -17.85 -20.82 24.28
C CYS A 585 -18.90 -21.65 25.00
N SER A 586 -19.63 -22.48 24.28
CA SER A 586 -20.51 -23.49 24.84
C SER A 586 -19.71 -24.66 25.43
N GLU A 587 -20.33 -25.43 26.34
CA GLU A 587 -19.72 -26.64 26.87
C GLU A 587 -19.35 -27.64 25.78
N GLN A 588 -20.18 -27.79 24.76
CA GLN A 588 -19.92 -28.65 23.62
C GLN A 588 -18.69 -28.20 22.81
N GLU A 589 -18.58 -26.89 22.54
CA GLU A 589 -17.40 -26.32 21.86
C GLU A 589 -16.13 -26.56 22.66
N SER A 590 -16.17 -26.36 24.00
CA SER A 590 -15.01 -26.58 24.88
C SER A 590 -14.55 -28.05 24.90
N ARG A 591 -15.50 -29.00 24.98
CA ARG A 591 -15.19 -30.45 24.96
C ARG A 591 -14.50 -30.87 23.66
N VAL A 592 -14.92 -30.30 22.51
CA VAL A 592 -14.26 -30.51 21.22
C VAL A 592 -12.83 -29.99 21.25
N GLN A 593 -12.62 -28.74 21.72
CA GLN A 593 -11.28 -28.14 21.79
C GLN A 593 -10.34 -28.90 22.73
N PHE A 594 -10.80 -29.34 23.91
CA PHE A 594 -9.99 -30.17 24.79
C PHE A 594 -9.60 -31.48 24.14
N THR A 595 -10.52 -32.14 23.41
CA THR A 595 -10.22 -33.37 22.70
C THR A 595 -9.19 -33.19 21.59
N MET A 596 -9.28 -32.07 20.86
CA MET A 596 -8.32 -31.69 19.83
C MET A 596 -6.93 -31.45 20.44
N ALA A 597 -6.87 -30.74 21.57
CA ALA A 597 -5.61 -30.47 22.30
C ALA A 597 -4.94 -31.77 22.78
N ASP A 598 -5.68 -32.62 23.49
CA ASP A 598 -5.14 -33.83 24.09
C ASP A 598 -4.69 -34.85 23.05
N ARG A 599 -5.43 -34.98 21.96
CA ARG A 599 -5.15 -35.92 20.86
C ARG A 599 -4.32 -35.30 19.74
N LYS A 600 -3.95 -34.03 19.83
CA LYS A 600 -3.24 -33.27 18.77
C LYS A 600 -3.92 -33.37 17.40
N ILE A 601 -5.27 -33.33 17.36
CA ILE A 601 -6.06 -33.40 16.14
C ILE A 601 -6.22 -31.99 15.58
N ASN A 602 -5.76 -31.77 14.34
CA ASN A 602 -5.80 -30.46 13.68
C ASN A 602 -5.29 -29.33 14.61
N ALA A 603 -4.17 -29.61 15.27
CA ALA A 603 -3.54 -28.75 16.27
C ALA A 603 -2.05 -28.60 15.95
N VAL A 604 -1.59 -27.37 15.77
CA VAL A 604 -0.21 -27.02 15.45
C VAL A 604 0.32 -26.07 16.53
N ALA A 605 1.59 -26.24 16.91
CA ALA A 605 2.23 -25.28 17.79
C ALA A 605 2.37 -23.92 17.08
N SER A 606 2.02 -22.85 17.77
CA SER A 606 2.00 -21.51 17.20
C SER A 606 2.58 -20.48 18.18
N THR A 607 3.35 -19.55 17.64
CA THR A 607 3.82 -18.34 18.30
C THR A 607 3.22 -17.08 17.65
N SER A 608 2.04 -17.20 16.99
CA SER A 608 1.36 -16.11 16.33
C SER A 608 0.99 -14.97 17.31
N ALA A 609 1.59 -13.80 17.13
CA ALA A 609 1.21 -12.61 17.89
C ALA A 609 -0.20 -12.13 17.52
N GLY A 610 -0.59 -12.18 16.24
CA GLY A 610 -1.94 -11.84 15.81
C GLY A 610 -3.01 -12.68 16.49
N ARG A 611 -2.79 -13.99 16.62
CA ARG A 611 -3.72 -14.89 17.34
C ARG A 611 -3.76 -14.64 18.83
N LEU A 612 -2.63 -14.20 19.43
CA LEU A 612 -2.60 -13.74 20.82
C LEU A 612 -3.54 -12.55 21.03
N PHE A 613 -3.49 -11.54 20.13
CA PHE A 613 -4.40 -10.39 20.18
C PHE A 613 -5.88 -10.82 20.03
N ASP A 614 -6.17 -11.74 19.12
CA ASP A 614 -7.55 -12.25 18.93
C ASP A 614 -8.05 -12.98 20.17
N ALA A 615 -7.18 -13.76 20.84
CA ALA A 615 -7.52 -14.45 22.10
C ALA A 615 -7.83 -13.47 23.23
N VAL A 616 -7.00 -12.45 23.43
CA VAL A 616 -7.20 -11.44 24.46
C VAL A 616 -8.48 -10.63 24.19
N SER A 617 -8.73 -10.26 22.93
CA SER A 617 -9.98 -9.61 22.51
C SER A 617 -11.23 -10.46 22.87
N ALA A 618 -11.14 -11.78 22.68
CA ALA A 618 -12.21 -12.71 23.03
C ALA A 618 -12.38 -12.84 24.56
N ILE A 619 -11.29 -12.97 25.33
CA ILE A 619 -11.28 -13.04 26.81
C ILE A 619 -11.93 -11.80 27.41
N LEU A 620 -11.62 -10.63 26.87
CA LEU A 620 -12.16 -9.35 27.34
C LEU A 620 -13.63 -9.11 26.90
N GLY A 621 -14.19 -9.99 26.08
CA GLY A 621 -15.55 -9.88 25.56
C GLY A 621 -15.73 -8.81 24.48
N ILE A 622 -14.62 -8.35 23.85
CA ILE A 622 -14.63 -7.31 22.81
C ILE A 622 -15.06 -7.93 21.47
N ARG A 623 -14.35 -8.98 21.02
CA ARG A 623 -14.68 -9.73 19.80
C ARG A 623 -14.36 -11.20 19.96
N ARG A 624 -15.39 -12.05 19.88
CA ARG A 624 -15.25 -13.51 19.92
C ARG A 624 -14.86 -14.08 18.55
N ARG A 625 -15.36 -13.45 17.49
CA ARG A 625 -15.16 -13.84 16.09
C ARG A 625 -14.87 -12.61 15.24
N SER A 626 -14.01 -12.74 14.25
CA SER A 626 -13.69 -11.70 13.29
C SER A 626 -14.41 -11.92 11.96
N GLY A 627 -15.08 -10.89 11.45
CA GLY A 627 -15.71 -10.88 10.13
C GLY A 627 -14.73 -10.53 9.00
N PHE A 628 -13.55 -10.02 9.36
CA PHE A 628 -12.44 -9.75 8.45
C PHE A 628 -11.11 -9.82 9.23
N GLU A 629 -10.01 -9.95 8.50
CA GLU A 629 -8.68 -10.06 9.09
C GLU A 629 -8.32 -8.84 9.94
N GLY A 630 -7.87 -9.09 11.17
CA GLY A 630 -7.45 -8.07 12.12
C GLY A 630 -8.59 -7.34 12.84
N GLU A 631 -9.86 -7.72 12.66
CA GLU A 631 -10.99 -7.05 13.34
C GLU A 631 -10.88 -7.11 14.86
N ALA A 632 -10.59 -8.29 15.43
CA ALA A 632 -10.52 -8.48 16.86
C ALA A 632 -9.33 -7.73 17.48
N SER A 633 -8.16 -7.78 16.84
CA SER A 633 -6.96 -7.05 17.28
C SER A 633 -7.13 -5.54 17.19
N THR A 634 -7.77 -5.04 16.13
CA THR A 634 -8.05 -3.60 15.97
C THR A 634 -9.09 -3.11 16.99
N ALA A 635 -10.13 -3.91 17.27
CA ALA A 635 -11.12 -3.57 18.31
C ALA A 635 -10.48 -3.52 19.71
N LEU A 636 -9.54 -4.42 20.00
CA LEU A 636 -8.75 -4.41 21.22
C LEU A 636 -7.90 -3.14 21.35
N GLN A 637 -7.25 -2.71 20.27
CA GLN A 637 -6.50 -1.46 20.19
C GLN A 637 -7.40 -0.27 20.50
N PHE A 638 -8.57 -0.15 19.86
CA PHE A 638 -9.48 0.97 20.06
C PHE A 638 -10.01 1.05 21.48
N ALA A 639 -10.28 -0.10 22.11
CA ALA A 639 -10.67 -0.13 23.53
C ALA A 639 -9.55 0.39 24.43
N ALA A 640 -8.31 0.03 24.16
CA ALA A 640 -7.13 0.50 24.89
C ALA A 640 -6.87 2.01 24.67
N GLU A 641 -6.95 2.49 23.42
CA GLU A 641 -6.77 3.92 23.08
C GLU A 641 -7.86 4.79 23.73
N ALA A 642 -9.12 4.33 23.76
CA ALA A 642 -10.20 5.03 24.41
C ALA A 642 -9.99 5.16 25.93
N TYR A 643 -9.51 4.09 26.59
CA TYR A 643 -9.14 4.14 27.99
C TYR A 643 -7.99 5.11 28.24
N GLU A 644 -6.94 5.06 27.43
CA GLU A 644 -5.79 5.97 27.55
C GLU A 644 -6.22 7.43 27.47
N GLN A 645 -7.03 7.80 26.46
CA GLN A 645 -7.52 9.17 26.27
C GLN A 645 -8.30 9.70 27.48
N GLN A 646 -9.07 8.85 28.16
CA GLN A 646 -9.87 9.22 29.31
C GLN A 646 -9.05 9.31 30.62
N ASN A 647 -7.89 8.65 30.69
CA ASN A 647 -7.12 8.47 31.92
C ASN A 647 -5.66 8.95 31.86
N LEU A 648 -5.32 9.84 30.92
CA LEU A 648 -3.95 10.33 30.67
C LEU A 648 -3.18 10.77 31.92
N SER A 649 -3.89 11.38 32.93
CA SER A 649 -3.29 11.85 34.17
C SER A 649 -2.91 10.73 35.17
N ASN A 650 -3.54 9.58 35.08
CA ASN A 650 -3.38 8.47 36.00
C ASN A 650 -2.37 7.42 35.51
N ILE A 651 -2.22 7.28 34.21
CA ILE A 651 -1.35 6.27 33.56
C ILE A 651 0.13 6.49 33.87
N SER A 652 0.57 7.72 34.14
CA SER A 652 1.97 8.07 34.44
C SER A 652 2.48 7.50 35.78
N GLN A 653 1.62 6.91 36.61
CA GLN A 653 1.97 6.38 37.94
C GLN A 653 1.96 4.84 38.03
N GLU A 654 1.68 4.12 36.94
CA GLU A 654 1.65 2.66 36.98
C GLU A 654 3.04 2.04 37.16
N GLN A 655 3.11 1.06 38.08
CA GLN A 655 4.34 0.36 38.44
C GLN A 655 4.87 -0.48 37.28
N LYS A 656 6.17 -0.40 37.03
CA LYS A 656 6.86 -1.31 36.10
C LYS A 656 6.77 -2.74 36.62
N GLU A 657 6.40 -3.68 35.77
CA GLU A 657 6.45 -5.11 36.07
C GLU A 657 7.91 -5.55 36.38
N ASN A 658 8.06 -6.55 37.27
CA ASN A 658 9.38 -7.07 37.56
C ASN A 658 9.99 -7.74 36.31
N LYS A 659 11.16 -7.28 35.88
CA LYS A 659 11.83 -7.74 34.66
C LYS A 659 12.04 -9.27 34.59
N ASP A 660 12.21 -9.92 35.76
CA ASP A 660 12.42 -11.38 35.88
C ASP A 660 11.16 -12.19 35.55
N ILE A 661 9.98 -11.55 35.53
CA ILE A 661 8.70 -12.19 35.22
C ILE A 661 8.37 -12.11 33.72
N LEU A 662 8.93 -11.11 33.04
CA LEU A 662 8.61 -10.84 31.62
C LEU A 662 9.16 -11.90 30.65
N LEU A 663 10.30 -12.49 30.98
CA LEU A 663 11.03 -13.44 30.14
C LEU A 663 11.42 -14.68 30.93
N HIS A 664 11.45 -15.82 30.26
CA HIS A 664 12.13 -17.00 30.77
C HIS A 664 13.03 -17.61 29.68
N GLU A 665 14.10 -18.26 30.11
CA GLU A 665 15.04 -18.92 29.22
C GLU A 665 14.71 -20.41 29.10
N THR A 666 14.70 -20.88 27.87
CA THR A 666 14.63 -22.33 27.58
C THR A 666 15.99 -22.78 27.05
N LYS A 667 16.17 -24.09 26.83
CA LYS A 667 17.41 -24.62 26.23
C LYS A 667 17.67 -24.10 24.82
N GLU A 668 16.64 -23.62 24.12
CA GLU A 668 16.70 -23.27 22.70
C GLU A 668 16.68 -21.73 22.47
N ARG A 669 15.92 -21.00 23.29
CA ARG A 669 15.69 -19.56 23.08
C ARG A 669 15.08 -18.88 24.31
N PHE A 670 15.07 -17.55 24.32
CA PHE A 670 14.26 -16.76 25.24
C PHE A 670 12.78 -16.80 24.84
N VAL A 671 11.91 -16.77 25.85
CA VAL A 671 10.46 -16.79 25.66
C VAL A 671 9.84 -15.63 26.42
N LEU A 672 9.10 -14.79 25.69
CA LEU A 672 8.26 -13.75 26.26
C LEU A 672 7.09 -14.44 26.96
N ASN A 673 6.89 -14.16 28.25
CA ASN A 673 5.95 -14.91 29.11
C ASN A 673 4.48 -14.48 28.88
N THR A 674 4.04 -14.53 27.63
CA THR A 674 2.68 -14.12 27.23
C THR A 674 1.60 -15.03 27.81
N GLN A 675 1.92 -16.27 28.19
CA GLN A 675 0.99 -17.14 28.92
C GLN A 675 0.62 -16.57 30.27
N MET A 676 1.60 -16.07 31.03
CA MET A 676 1.37 -15.41 32.32
C MET A 676 0.54 -14.14 32.13
N LEU A 677 0.85 -13.33 31.12
CA LEU A 677 0.08 -12.12 30.79
C LEU A 677 -1.39 -12.46 30.53
N VAL A 678 -1.66 -13.47 29.68
CA VAL A 678 -3.03 -13.92 29.40
C VAL A 678 -3.73 -14.40 30.68
N GLN A 679 -3.04 -15.14 31.56
CA GLN A 679 -3.59 -15.58 32.84
C GLN A 679 -3.96 -14.38 33.71
N GLN A 680 -3.06 -13.40 33.90
CA GLN A 680 -3.32 -12.20 34.71
C GLN A 680 -4.51 -11.39 34.17
N ILE A 681 -4.58 -11.19 32.84
CA ILE A 681 -5.71 -10.50 32.17
C ILE A 681 -7.03 -11.28 32.42
N THR A 682 -6.99 -12.60 32.29
CA THR A 682 -8.15 -13.47 32.52
C THR A 682 -8.67 -13.35 33.95
N GLU A 683 -7.78 -13.47 34.92
CA GLU A 683 -8.13 -13.37 36.37
C GLU A 683 -8.65 -11.97 36.73
N ALA A 684 -8.05 -10.91 36.20
CA ALA A 684 -8.51 -9.54 36.40
C ALA A 684 -9.91 -9.31 35.77
N LYS A 685 -10.15 -9.84 34.57
CA LYS A 685 -11.46 -9.78 33.92
C LYS A 685 -12.53 -10.52 34.75
N MET A 686 -12.21 -11.68 35.31
CA MET A 686 -13.12 -12.43 36.22
C MET A 686 -13.42 -11.67 37.48
N ARG A 687 -12.51 -10.81 37.99
CA ARG A 687 -12.79 -9.90 39.13
C ARG A 687 -13.64 -8.70 38.75
N GLY A 688 -13.98 -8.52 37.47
CA GLY A 688 -14.82 -7.42 36.99
C GLY A 688 -14.05 -6.12 36.72
N GLU A 689 -12.72 -6.18 36.53
CA GLU A 689 -11.92 -5.01 36.20
C GLU A 689 -12.28 -4.45 34.81
N ASP A 690 -12.04 -3.15 34.60
CA ASP A 690 -12.44 -2.43 33.38
C ASP A 690 -11.77 -3.00 32.13
N THR A 691 -12.58 -3.22 31.08
CA THR A 691 -12.13 -3.83 29.83
C THR A 691 -11.11 -2.97 29.07
N GLY A 692 -11.30 -1.65 29.06
CA GLY A 692 -10.38 -0.71 28.40
C GLY A 692 -9.02 -0.66 29.10
N MET A 693 -9.05 -0.63 30.45
CA MET A 693 -7.84 -0.71 31.29
C MET A 693 -7.06 -2.00 31.00
N LEU A 694 -7.74 -3.15 31.00
CA LEU A 694 -7.09 -4.43 30.75
C LEU A 694 -6.55 -4.53 29.31
N ALA A 695 -7.25 -3.96 28.33
CA ALA A 695 -6.76 -3.86 26.97
C ALA A 695 -5.50 -2.99 26.88
N TYR A 696 -5.45 -1.85 27.57
CA TYR A 696 -4.27 -0.99 27.64
C TYR A 696 -3.09 -1.70 28.32
N ARG A 697 -3.32 -2.30 29.48
CA ARG A 697 -2.32 -3.07 30.22
C ARG A 697 -1.72 -4.21 29.38
N PHE A 698 -2.54 -4.91 28.59
CA PHE A 698 -2.04 -5.93 27.67
C PHE A 698 -1.01 -5.37 26.69
N HIS A 699 -1.30 -4.23 26.04
CA HIS A 699 -0.35 -3.59 25.11
C HIS A 699 0.92 -3.11 25.84
N GLN A 700 0.77 -2.53 27.03
CA GLN A 700 1.86 -2.03 27.82
C GLN A 700 2.84 -3.14 28.23
N VAL A 701 2.34 -4.22 28.82
CA VAL A 701 3.17 -5.34 29.30
C VAL A 701 3.81 -6.08 28.11
N LEU A 702 3.10 -6.22 26.99
CA LEU A 702 3.68 -6.81 25.77
C LEU A 702 4.84 -5.96 25.23
N ALA A 703 4.72 -4.63 25.23
CA ALA A 703 5.81 -3.72 24.84
C ALA A 703 7.00 -3.83 25.82
N GLU A 704 6.76 -4.01 27.11
CA GLU A 704 7.80 -4.26 28.11
C GLU A 704 8.53 -5.59 27.87
N MET A 705 7.80 -6.67 27.54
CA MET A 705 8.38 -7.96 27.19
C MET A 705 9.26 -7.87 25.94
N ILE A 706 8.79 -7.17 24.88
CA ILE A 706 9.58 -6.94 23.66
C ILE A 706 10.87 -6.21 24.01
N THR A 707 10.79 -5.13 24.78
CA THR A 707 11.95 -4.33 25.17
C THR A 707 12.94 -5.15 26.01
N ALA A 708 12.46 -5.94 26.97
CA ALA A 708 13.30 -6.82 27.78
C ALA A 708 14.02 -7.87 26.90
N ALA A 709 13.33 -8.45 25.90
CA ALA A 709 13.93 -9.37 24.95
C ALA A 709 15.01 -8.70 24.07
N CYS A 710 14.78 -7.45 23.64
CA CYS A 710 15.78 -6.68 22.88
C CYS A 710 17.01 -6.34 23.76
N ILE A 711 16.85 -6.03 25.05
CA ILE A 711 17.97 -5.82 25.98
C ILE A 711 18.81 -7.10 26.08
N LYS A 712 18.17 -8.27 26.27
CA LYS A 712 18.88 -9.57 26.29
C LYS A 712 19.59 -9.88 24.98
N ALA A 713 18.94 -9.55 23.86
CA ALA A 713 19.54 -9.70 22.54
C ALA A 713 20.79 -8.79 22.35
N LYS A 714 20.73 -7.54 22.84
CA LYS A 714 21.87 -6.61 22.85
C LYS A 714 23.01 -7.13 23.72
N GLU A 715 22.71 -7.60 24.94
CA GLU A 715 23.71 -8.18 25.85
C GLU A 715 24.46 -9.36 25.23
N SER A 716 23.76 -10.21 24.45
CA SER A 716 24.35 -11.41 23.86
C SER A 716 25.05 -11.17 22.53
N SER A 717 24.62 -10.19 21.74
CA SER A 717 25.07 -9.99 20.35
C SER A 717 25.79 -8.66 20.09
N GLY A 718 25.72 -7.72 21.01
CA GLY A 718 26.25 -6.36 20.84
C GLY A 718 25.45 -5.47 19.88
N ARG A 719 24.30 -5.94 19.35
CA ARG A 719 23.47 -5.19 18.40
C ARG A 719 22.64 -4.15 19.15
N ASP A 720 22.58 -2.93 18.64
CA ASP A 720 21.84 -1.80 19.23
C ASP A 720 20.74 -1.23 18.32
N LYS A 721 20.60 -1.77 17.08
CA LYS A 721 19.54 -1.41 16.15
C LYS A 721 18.39 -2.42 16.21
N VAL A 722 17.16 -1.93 16.34
CA VAL A 722 15.96 -2.76 16.40
C VAL A 722 15.05 -2.45 15.20
N ALA A 723 14.72 -3.49 14.41
CA ALA A 723 13.79 -3.38 13.30
C ALA A 723 12.42 -3.94 13.69
N LEU A 724 11.38 -3.10 13.64
CA LEU A 724 9.99 -3.44 13.95
C LEU A 724 9.22 -3.70 12.67
N SER A 725 8.71 -4.94 12.45
CA SER A 725 7.98 -5.34 11.25
C SER A 725 6.95 -6.45 11.55
N GLY A 726 6.11 -6.74 10.56
CA GLY A 726 4.97 -7.66 10.69
C GLY A 726 3.65 -6.93 10.86
N GLY A 727 2.55 -7.57 10.45
CA GLY A 727 1.22 -6.97 10.38
C GLY A 727 0.67 -6.48 11.73
N VAL A 728 1.15 -7.02 12.85
CA VAL A 728 0.76 -6.60 14.20
C VAL A 728 1.22 -5.17 14.50
N PHE A 729 2.31 -4.69 13.89
CA PHE A 729 2.74 -3.30 14.06
C PHE A 729 1.89 -2.27 13.28
N GLN A 730 0.84 -2.69 12.58
CA GLN A 730 -0.25 -1.79 12.20
C GLN A 730 -1.03 -1.28 13.42
N ASN A 731 -0.94 -1.97 14.57
CA ASN A 731 -1.41 -1.49 15.86
C ASN A 731 -0.49 -0.36 16.37
N ARG A 732 -0.95 0.88 16.19
CA ARG A 732 -0.18 2.09 16.51
C ARG A 732 0.10 2.25 18.00
N LEU A 733 -0.79 1.75 18.86
CA LEU A 733 -0.58 1.78 20.30
C LEU A 733 0.60 0.89 20.70
N LEU A 734 0.64 -0.37 20.21
CA LEU A 734 1.77 -1.27 20.44
C LEU A 734 3.06 -0.70 19.86
N LEU A 735 3.01 -0.20 18.61
CA LEU A 735 4.17 0.41 17.96
C LEU A 735 4.74 1.56 18.79
N ARG A 736 3.88 2.48 19.26
CA ARG A 736 4.28 3.62 20.08
C ARG A 736 4.89 3.20 21.41
N LEU A 737 4.20 2.35 22.15
CA LEU A 737 4.66 1.89 23.48
C LEU A 737 5.99 1.13 23.37
N THR A 738 6.19 0.36 22.30
CA THR A 738 7.43 -0.37 22.05
C THR A 738 8.57 0.56 21.64
N GLU A 739 8.33 1.46 20.67
CA GLU A 739 9.34 2.41 20.19
C GLU A 739 9.83 3.33 21.30
N GLU A 740 8.91 3.90 22.10
CA GLU A 740 9.25 4.79 23.21
C GLU A 740 10.15 4.12 24.24
N ARG A 741 9.86 2.86 24.61
CA ARG A 741 10.67 2.11 25.55
C ARG A 741 12.04 1.74 24.97
N LEU A 742 12.10 1.31 23.72
CA LEU A 742 13.37 0.99 23.07
C LEU A 742 14.27 2.22 22.96
N LEU A 743 13.73 3.39 22.62
CA LEU A 743 14.47 4.65 22.57
C LEU A 743 14.98 5.05 23.98
N GLN A 744 14.18 4.84 25.05
CA GLN A 744 14.60 5.09 26.44
C GLN A 744 15.77 4.18 26.88
N GLU A 745 15.83 2.94 26.37
CA GLU A 745 16.92 1.98 26.62
C GLU A 745 18.12 2.17 25.67
N GLY A 746 18.12 3.24 24.85
CA GLY A 746 19.23 3.63 23.99
C GLY A 746 19.39 2.79 22.72
N PHE A 747 18.31 2.25 22.19
CA PHE A 747 18.29 1.59 20.87
C PHE A 747 18.03 2.59 19.74
N GLU A 748 18.60 2.33 18.56
CA GLU A 748 18.16 2.90 17.31
C GLU A 748 17.00 2.06 16.77
N VAL A 749 15.83 2.68 16.55
CA VAL A 749 14.62 1.96 16.12
C VAL A 749 14.34 2.22 14.65
N LEU A 750 14.32 1.14 13.86
CA LEU A 750 13.91 1.13 12.46
C LEU A 750 12.44 0.72 12.37
N ARG A 751 11.65 1.48 11.63
CA ARG A 751 10.24 1.20 11.38
C ARG A 751 9.84 1.49 9.94
N HIS A 752 8.74 0.92 9.53
CA HIS A 752 8.16 1.20 8.22
C HIS A 752 7.52 2.61 8.15
N ARG A 753 7.49 3.17 6.94
CA ARG A 753 6.86 4.44 6.58
C ARG A 753 6.09 4.31 5.27
N MET A 754 6.79 4.07 4.17
CA MET A 754 6.28 3.99 2.80
C MET A 754 6.14 2.55 2.27
N ILE A 755 6.66 1.58 2.99
CA ILE A 755 6.45 0.15 2.78
C ILE A 755 5.46 -0.34 3.84
N PRO A 756 4.42 -1.13 3.46
CA PRO A 756 3.54 -1.74 4.45
C PRO A 756 4.30 -2.67 5.41
N PRO A 757 4.05 -2.62 6.73
CA PRO A 757 4.66 -3.57 7.67
C PRO A 757 4.10 -4.99 7.55
N ASN A 758 2.92 -5.14 6.91
CA ASN A 758 2.25 -6.43 6.66
C ASN A 758 2.79 -7.13 5.40
N ASP A 759 2.17 -8.24 4.99
CA ASP A 759 2.59 -9.05 3.83
C ASP A 759 2.68 -8.27 2.52
N GLY A 760 1.98 -7.13 2.40
CA GLY A 760 2.13 -6.21 1.28
C GLY A 760 3.53 -5.58 1.13
N GLY A 761 4.38 -5.69 2.15
CA GLY A 761 5.77 -5.22 2.11
C GLY A 761 6.82 -6.32 1.99
N ILE A 762 6.43 -7.59 2.19
CA ILE A 762 7.37 -8.73 2.30
C ILE A 762 8.22 -8.95 1.03
N ALA A 763 7.63 -8.70 -0.14
CA ALA A 763 8.31 -8.89 -1.43
C ALA A 763 9.60 -8.07 -1.56
N ILE A 764 9.68 -6.91 -0.89
CA ILE A 764 10.90 -6.07 -0.89
C ILE A 764 12.01 -6.76 -0.10
N GLY A 765 11.68 -7.32 1.08
CA GLY A 765 12.65 -8.09 1.88
C GLY A 765 13.10 -9.38 1.19
N GLN A 766 12.17 -10.07 0.51
CA GLN A 766 12.50 -11.21 -0.34
C GLN A 766 13.45 -10.82 -1.46
N ALA A 767 13.16 -9.71 -2.17
CA ALA A 767 14.02 -9.22 -3.25
C ALA A 767 15.41 -8.83 -2.73
N ALA A 768 15.50 -8.15 -1.59
CA ALA A 768 16.77 -7.79 -0.96
C ALA A 768 17.59 -9.03 -0.59
N TYR A 769 16.96 -10.08 -0.04
CA TYR A 769 17.62 -11.36 0.20
C TYR A 769 18.15 -11.99 -1.08
N GLY A 770 17.32 -12.02 -2.13
CA GLY A 770 17.72 -12.54 -3.44
C GLY A 770 18.90 -11.79 -4.04
N MET A 771 18.87 -10.44 -4.00
CA MET A 771 19.97 -9.62 -4.47
C MET A 771 21.27 -9.89 -3.70
N TYR A 772 21.18 -10.01 -2.38
CA TYR A 772 22.35 -10.37 -1.55
C TYR A 772 22.89 -11.76 -1.91
N GLN A 773 22.03 -12.77 -2.15
CA GLN A 773 22.46 -14.12 -2.54
C GLN A 773 23.17 -14.14 -3.91
N LEU A 774 22.80 -13.26 -4.84
CA LEU A 774 23.49 -13.14 -6.13
C LEU A 774 24.91 -12.58 -6.02
N GLN A 775 25.27 -11.94 -4.90
CA GLN A 775 26.63 -11.43 -4.69
C GLN A 775 27.60 -12.50 -4.14
N LYS A 776 27.06 -13.64 -3.66
CA LYS A 776 27.87 -14.79 -3.20
C LYS A 776 28.29 -15.67 -4.37
#